data_6f8fe37b135b281fad4f46ec1f779d0c
#
_entry.id   6f8fe37b135b281fad4f46ec1f779d0c
#
_cell.length_a   1.000
_cell.length_b   1.000
_cell.length_c   1.000
_cell.angle_alpha   90.00
_cell.angle_beta   90.00
_cell.angle_gamma   90.00
#
_symmetry.space_group_name_H-M   'P 1'
#
loop_
_entity.id
_entity.type
_entity.pdbx_description
1 polymer ?
#
loop_
_entity_poly.entity_id
_entity_poly.type
_entity_poly.pdbx_seq_one_letter_code
_entity_poly.pdbx_strand_id
1 'polypeptide(L)'
;MGTNSYSLKMYNPGSSQRIVFLGIITSVVIIFLIRLFYVQVINESYSVSATNNVLRYITDYPARGMIYDRKGKIVAFNQAVYDLMVIPKQVKEIDTLEFCKLLDISKESFIDKMNKATSFSRMKASTFEKQISAESFASFQEKLYKFQGFYVQPRTLRKYPNNTAAHVLGYIGEVNDELIAKNPYYRIGDYIGISGIEQSYELELRGQRGVRIVMVDVFNREKGSYKGGIYDTIAIAGQNLVATLDADLQSYGELLLQNKIGSVVAIEPQTGEILAMISSPSYDPNLLVGRVRSKNYGYLLKDENKPLFNRAMQAYYPPGSTFKLTNALAALQEGIIGINTSYPHSFVVGSKSIKCHPHPPIALEGAIQYSCNPYFCNTFRSFVDNRKYGSSENGYRLWREYQMSFGVGKKIGVDMPHELKGLIPTVEFYDKYYGKGRWKASTIYSLGIGQGELGINPMQMANIICIIANKGYYYTPHVIKQIGKYPNTTRNLGERHYTKVSAENFTIIQDGMQRVVEAGTARIARFDSLVICGKTGTAQNPHGKDHSLFVAFAPRDNPKIAIAVMVENAGFGATWAAPIASLMMEKYLKDSVKRHDLEERMLKGYLLPLQNKSLENPGLKVKDSTSVKPKNKKDSSVALLNKKKK
;
A
#
# COMPACT_ATOMS: atom_id res chain seq x y z
N MET A 1 21.30 3.67 114.81
CA MET A 1 20.62 3.93 113.51
C MET A 1 21.70 4.12 112.48
N GLY A 2 22.00 3.10 111.76
CA GLY A 2 23.06 3.12 110.75
C GLY A 2 22.58 3.51 109.39
N THR A 3 23.17 4.48 108.77
CA THR A 3 22.94 4.85 107.36
C THR A 3 24.04 4.22 106.53
N ASN A 4 23.65 3.22 105.77
CA ASN A 4 24.49 2.62 104.72
C ASN A 4 24.55 3.53 103.53
N SER A 5 25.70 4.20 103.27
CA SER A 5 25.98 4.89 102.02
C SER A 5 26.64 3.90 101.04
N TYR A 6 25.95 3.50 100.01
CA TYR A 6 26.52 2.77 98.86
C TYR A 6 27.31 3.77 97.98
N SER A 7 28.63 3.71 98.00
CA SER A 7 29.49 4.40 97.04
C SER A 7 29.53 3.63 95.73
N LEU A 8 28.94 4.15 94.68
CA LEU A 8 29.14 3.69 93.32
C LEU A 8 30.60 3.91 92.90
N LYS A 9 31.39 2.88 92.96
CA LYS A 9 32.74 2.87 92.36
C LYS A 9 32.55 3.06 90.83
N MET A 10 32.78 4.23 90.31
CA MET A 10 32.94 4.46 88.84
C MET A 10 34.16 3.62 88.40
N TYR A 11 33.89 2.65 87.52
CA TYR A 11 34.92 1.89 86.87
C TYR A 11 35.75 2.80 85.98
N ASN A 12 37.01 3.06 86.37
CA ASN A 12 37.92 3.86 85.58
C ASN A 12 38.79 2.91 84.73
N PRO A 13 38.50 2.70 83.46
CA PRO A 13 39.27 1.80 82.65
C PRO A 13 40.72 2.23 82.57
N GLY A 14 41.67 1.34 82.78
CA GLY A 14 43.10 1.63 82.73
C GLY A 14 43.54 2.21 81.40
N SER A 15 44.64 2.95 81.41
CA SER A 15 45.12 3.64 80.15
C SER A 15 45.23 2.75 78.94
N SER A 16 45.55 1.47 79.12
CA SER A 16 45.61 0.46 78.03
C SER A 16 44.23 0.17 77.42
N GLN A 17 43.16 0.10 78.22
CA GLN A 17 41.81 -0.12 77.72
C GLN A 17 41.29 1.09 76.95
N ARG A 18 41.63 2.30 77.37
CA ARG A 18 41.28 3.53 76.63
C ARG A 18 41.96 3.60 75.27
N ILE A 19 43.23 3.17 75.17
CA ILE A 19 43.96 3.12 73.88
C ILE A 19 43.33 2.08 72.94
N VAL A 20 42.92 0.92 73.47
CA VAL A 20 42.24 -0.11 72.67
C VAL A 20 40.89 0.39 72.17
N PHE A 21 40.06 1.02 73.00
CA PHE A 21 38.79 1.59 72.58
C PHE A 21 38.98 2.74 71.57
N LEU A 22 39.96 3.61 71.75
CA LEU A 22 40.30 4.66 70.80
C LEU A 22 40.77 4.04 69.48
N GLY A 23 41.59 3.00 69.51
CA GLY A 23 42.05 2.28 68.33
C GLY A 23 40.89 1.64 67.53
N ILE A 24 39.93 1.00 68.22
CA ILE A 24 38.73 0.42 67.60
C ILE A 24 37.88 1.55 66.96
N ILE A 25 37.60 2.61 67.68
CA ILE A 25 36.81 3.75 67.16
C ILE A 25 37.49 4.36 65.93
N THR A 26 38.80 4.61 65.99
CA THR A 26 39.58 5.16 64.88
C THR A 26 39.55 4.21 63.66
N SER A 27 39.73 2.91 63.90
CA SER A 27 39.64 1.91 62.81
C SER A 27 38.26 1.90 62.15
N VAL A 28 37.19 1.94 62.93
CA VAL A 28 35.81 2.03 62.42
C VAL A 28 35.61 3.29 61.59
N VAL A 29 36.08 4.47 62.11
CA VAL A 29 36.00 5.73 61.36
C VAL A 29 36.79 5.65 60.06
N ILE A 30 37.99 5.07 60.05
CA ILE A 30 38.80 4.91 58.84
C ILE A 30 38.06 3.99 57.83
N ILE A 31 37.49 2.88 58.29
CA ILE A 31 36.70 1.98 57.42
C ILE A 31 35.50 2.72 56.79
N PHE A 32 34.79 3.55 57.58
CA PHE A 32 33.69 4.36 57.08
C PHE A 32 34.16 5.42 56.07
N LEU A 33 35.30 6.09 56.35
CA LEU A 33 35.86 7.07 55.41
C LEU A 33 36.33 6.43 54.11
N ILE A 34 36.98 5.29 54.17
CA ILE A 34 37.37 4.51 52.97
C ILE A 34 36.13 4.05 52.21
N ARG A 35 35.11 3.58 52.90
CA ARG A 35 33.85 3.17 52.26
C ARG A 35 33.13 4.35 51.65
N LEU A 36 33.11 5.49 52.33
CA LEU A 36 32.50 6.71 51.80
C LEU A 36 33.24 7.21 50.56
N PHE A 37 34.58 7.21 50.60
CA PHE A 37 35.44 7.56 49.47
C PHE A 37 35.20 6.61 48.28
N TYR A 38 35.13 5.30 48.52
CA TYR A 38 34.83 4.32 47.51
C TYR A 38 33.47 4.58 46.85
N VAL A 39 32.43 4.84 47.65
CA VAL A 39 31.06 5.06 47.13
C VAL A 39 30.92 6.42 46.41
N GLN A 40 31.61 7.47 46.87
CA GLN A 40 31.47 8.80 46.32
C GLN A 40 32.42 9.12 45.16
N VAL A 41 33.61 8.52 45.13
CA VAL A 41 34.68 8.88 44.19
C VAL A 41 35.00 7.77 43.21
N ILE A 42 35.05 6.50 43.68
CA ILE A 42 35.49 5.38 42.82
C ILE A 42 34.32 4.71 42.13
N ASN A 43 33.18 4.59 42.77
CA ASN A 43 32.04 3.87 42.23
C ASN A 43 31.08 4.83 41.51
N GLU A 44 31.33 5.05 40.21
CA GLU A 44 30.48 5.87 39.34
C GLU A 44 29.05 5.34 39.20
N SER A 45 28.78 4.04 39.49
CA SER A 45 27.44 3.45 39.34
C SER A 45 26.39 4.12 40.23
N TYR A 46 26.76 4.59 41.43
CA TYR A 46 25.86 5.33 42.30
C TYR A 46 25.60 6.76 41.79
N SER A 47 26.60 7.41 41.22
CA SER A 47 26.46 8.72 40.57
C SER A 47 25.54 8.63 39.33
N VAL A 48 25.76 7.60 38.49
CA VAL A 48 24.91 7.31 37.33
C VAL A 48 23.48 6.97 37.78
N SER A 49 23.31 6.18 38.83
CA SER A 49 21.98 5.84 39.36
C SER A 49 21.27 7.08 39.96
N ALA A 50 21.99 7.92 40.68
CA ALA A 50 21.44 9.17 41.20
C ALA A 50 21.03 10.12 40.05
N THR A 51 21.86 10.26 39.03
CA THR A 51 21.57 11.06 37.84
C THR A 51 20.35 10.50 37.08
N ASN A 52 20.30 9.20 36.88
CA ASN A 52 19.16 8.55 36.19
C ASN A 52 17.83 8.66 36.97
N ASN A 53 17.88 8.77 38.31
CA ASN A 53 16.69 9.00 39.13
C ASN A 53 16.20 10.46 39.10
N VAL A 54 17.03 11.39 38.71
CA VAL A 54 16.72 12.83 38.65
C VAL A 54 16.39 13.26 37.22
N LEU A 55 16.88 12.55 36.22
CA LEU A 55 16.69 12.90 34.82
C LEU A 55 15.56 12.09 34.17
N ARG A 56 14.70 12.79 33.44
CA ARG A 56 13.67 12.17 32.58
C ARG A 56 13.88 12.60 31.12
N TYR A 57 13.93 11.60 30.25
CA TYR A 57 14.04 11.79 28.81
C TYR A 57 12.65 11.88 28.21
N ILE A 58 12.30 13.04 27.66
CA ILE A 58 11.02 13.28 26.99
C ILE A 58 11.30 13.21 25.48
N THR A 59 10.63 12.28 24.80
CA THR A 59 10.75 12.17 23.34
C THR A 59 9.83 13.18 22.68
N ASP A 60 10.39 14.06 21.85
CA ASP A 60 9.65 14.95 20.99
C ASP A 60 9.48 14.28 19.61
N TYR A 61 8.23 13.99 19.26
CA TYR A 61 7.90 13.33 18.02
C TYR A 61 7.85 14.33 16.87
N PRO A 62 8.59 14.06 15.76
CA PRO A 62 8.54 14.93 14.60
C PRO A 62 7.19 14.82 13.88
N ALA A 63 6.80 15.87 13.19
CA ALA A 63 5.71 15.79 12.24
C ALA A 63 6.14 14.91 11.04
N ARG A 64 5.30 13.96 10.67
CA ARG A 64 5.52 13.12 9.48
C ARG A 64 5.38 13.97 8.22
N GLY A 65 6.19 13.76 7.18
CA GLY A 65 6.10 14.47 5.90
C GLY A 65 4.72 14.36 5.26
N MET A 66 4.25 15.42 4.61
CA MET A 66 3.01 15.42 3.85
C MET A 66 3.24 14.78 2.47
N ILE A 67 2.17 14.24 1.87
CA ILE A 67 2.20 13.72 0.51
C ILE A 67 1.27 14.56 -0.35
N TYR A 68 1.81 15.05 -1.45
CA TYR A 68 1.10 15.81 -2.47
C TYR A 68 0.96 14.97 -3.73
N ASP A 69 -0.07 15.21 -4.53
CA ASP A 69 -0.18 14.67 -5.88
C ASP A 69 0.71 15.45 -6.87
N ARG A 70 0.73 15.06 -8.14
CA ARG A 70 1.53 15.72 -9.18
C ARG A 70 1.16 17.19 -9.45
N LYS A 71 -0.05 17.61 -9.05
CA LYS A 71 -0.58 18.99 -9.20
C LYS A 71 -0.44 19.82 -7.92
N GLY A 72 0.16 19.25 -6.85
CA GLY A 72 0.32 19.91 -5.55
C GLY A 72 -0.90 19.80 -4.62
N LYS A 73 -1.90 18.96 -4.95
CA LYS A 73 -3.04 18.67 -4.08
C LYS A 73 -2.63 17.75 -2.94
N ILE A 74 -3.00 18.07 -1.71
CA ILE A 74 -2.68 17.24 -0.55
C ILE A 74 -3.48 15.92 -0.61
N VAL A 75 -2.77 14.78 -0.56
CA VAL A 75 -3.36 13.44 -0.54
C VAL A 75 -3.12 12.69 0.78
N ALA A 76 -2.14 13.15 1.59
CA ALA A 76 -1.98 12.69 2.96
C ALA A 76 -1.36 13.79 3.82
N PHE A 77 -1.95 14.05 5.00
CA PHE A 77 -1.50 15.08 5.94
C PHE A 77 -1.60 14.59 7.38
N ASN A 78 -1.16 15.42 8.32
CA ASN A 78 -1.17 15.11 9.75
C ASN A 78 -2.23 15.95 10.45
N GLN A 79 -3.13 15.29 11.16
CA GLN A 79 -4.09 15.92 12.06
C GLN A 79 -3.55 15.84 13.49
N ALA A 80 -3.61 16.94 14.22
CA ALA A 80 -3.26 16.96 15.64
C ALA A 80 -4.28 16.12 16.42
N VAL A 81 -3.77 15.25 17.29
CA VAL A 81 -4.53 14.47 18.27
C VAL A 81 -3.76 14.49 19.58
N TYR A 82 -4.39 14.07 20.65
CA TYR A 82 -3.83 14.17 21.98
C TYR A 82 -3.92 12.82 22.68
N ASP A 83 -2.79 12.36 23.24
CA ASP A 83 -2.78 11.20 24.12
C ASP A 83 -2.87 11.68 25.57
N LEU A 84 -3.80 11.14 26.34
CA LEU A 84 -3.89 11.37 27.77
C LEU A 84 -2.97 10.41 28.48
N MET A 85 -2.01 10.96 29.18
CA MET A 85 -1.03 10.24 29.96
C MET A 85 -1.40 10.27 31.44
N VAL A 86 -1.04 9.22 32.17
CA VAL A 86 -1.22 9.14 33.62
C VAL A 86 0.05 8.69 34.32
N ILE A 87 0.35 9.30 35.47
CA ILE A 87 1.37 8.84 36.42
C ILE A 87 0.61 8.35 37.66
N PRO A 88 0.40 7.04 37.84
CA PRO A 88 -0.53 6.52 38.84
C PRO A 88 -0.27 7.00 40.27
N LYS A 89 1.00 7.15 40.67
CA LYS A 89 1.37 7.66 42.01
C LYS A 89 0.97 9.11 42.26
N GLN A 90 0.77 9.90 41.20
CA GLN A 90 0.40 11.31 41.32
C GLN A 90 -1.11 11.54 41.32
N VAL A 91 -1.89 10.52 40.99
CA VAL A 91 -3.36 10.59 40.99
C VAL A 91 -3.84 10.65 42.44
N LYS A 92 -4.46 11.75 42.79
CA LYS A 92 -5.16 11.96 44.08
C LYS A 92 -6.64 11.62 43.91
N GLU A 93 -7.43 11.86 44.94
CA GLU A 93 -8.90 11.79 44.86
C GLU A 93 -9.41 12.68 43.75
N ILE A 94 -10.04 12.06 42.75
CA ILE A 94 -10.62 12.74 41.59
C ILE A 94 -12.09 12.35 41.45
N ASP A 95 -12.90 13.26 40.94
CA ASP A 95 -14.26 12.93 40.52
C ASP A 95 -14.22 12.05 39.26
N THR A 96 -14.32 10.72 39.48
CA THR A 96 -14.28 9.74 38.40
C THR A 96 -15.50 9.83 37.49
N LEU A 97 -16.65 10.33 37.97
CA LEU A 97 -17.84 10.48 37.15
C LEU A 97 -17.69 11.65 36.17
N GLU A 98 -17.25 12.82 36.68
CA GLU A 98 -16.95 13.97 35.81
C GLU A 98 -15.84 13.62 34.79
N PHE A 99 -14.79 12.93 35.23
CA PHE A 99 -13.70 12.47 34.36
C PHE A 99 -14.19 11.55 33.24
N CYS A 100 -14.97 10.52 33.58
CA CYS A 100 -15.52 9.57 32.62
C CYS A 100 -16.46 10.24 31.61
N LYS A 101 -17.30 11.18 32.08
CA LYS A 101 -18.20 11.94 31.20
C LYS A 101 -17.46 12.81 30.19
N LEU A 102 -16.34 13.44 30.60
CA LEU A 102 -15.52 14.30 29.71
C LEU A 102 -14.83 13.51 28.61
N LEU A 103 -14.47 12.25 28.87
CA LEU A 103 -13.77 11.39 27.92
C LEU A 103 -14.68 10.40 27.20
N ASP A 104 -16.00 10.42 27.51
CA ASP A 104 -16.99 9.45 26.99
C ASP A 104 -16.54 7.99 27.20
N ILE A 105 -16.13 7.67 28.43
CA ILE A 105 -15.73 6.31 28.84
C ILE A 105 -16.55 5.83 30.04
N SER A 106 -16.72 4.51 30.14
CA SER A 106 -17.37 3.93 31.32
C SER A 106 -16.43 3.89 32.53
N LYS A 107 -17.02 3.80 33.73
CA LYS A 107 -16.28 3.66 34.99
C LYS A 107 -15.44 2.38 35.02
N GLU A 108 -15.95 1.29 34.46
CA GLU A 108 -15.24 0.02 34.32
C GLU A 108 -14.01 0.17 33.43
N SER A 109 -14.15 0.90 32.31
CA SER A 109 -13.05 1.23 31.41
C SER A 109 -11.98 2.08 32.10
N PHE A 110 -12.39 3.06 32.92
CA PHE A 110 -11.45 3.86 33.73
C PHE A 110 -10.65 2.97 34.67
N ILE A 111 -11.31 2.09 35.43
CA ILE A 111 -10.66 1.17 36.39
C ILE A 111 -9.68 0.25 35.67
N ASP A 112 -10.08 -0.36 34.55
CA ASP A 112 -9.21 -1.25 33.76
C ASP A 112 -7.94 -0.53 33.27
N LYS A 113 -8.09 0.69 32.75
CA LYS A 113 -6.97 1.52 32.28
C LYS A 113 -6.03 1.94 33.40
N MET A 114 -6.59 2.32 34.56
CA MET A 114 -5.79 2.63 35.75
C MET A 114 -5.03 1.42 36.26
N ASN A 115 -5.65 0.23 36.29
CA ASN A 115 -4.99 -1.00 36.69
C ASN A 115 -3.87 -1.36 35.71
N LYS A 116 -4.07 -1.23 34.41
CA LYS A 116 -3.03 -1.44 33.40
C LYS A 116 -1.84 -0.47 33.57
N ALA A 117 -2.12 0.80 33.77
CA ALA A 117 -1.11 1.82 34.01
C ALA A 117 -0.31 1.53 35.30
N THR A 118 -0.97 1.15 36.38
CA THR A 118 -0.37 0.82 37.67
C THR A 118 0.48 -0.45 37.61
N SER A 119 0.02 -1.47 36.88
CA SER A 119 0.76 -2.74 36.64
C SER A 119 2.01 -2.51 35.81
N PHE A 120 1.96 -1.59 34.84
CA PHE A 120 3.15 -1.20 34.09
C PHE A 120 4.16 -0.47 34.96
N SER A 121 3.75 0.60 35.64
CA SER A 121 4.58 1.33 36.61
C SER A 121 3.74 2.33 37.40
N ARG A 122 3.93 2.36 38.73
CA ARG A 122 3.33 3.40 39.57
C ARG A 122 3.98 4.77 39.40
N MET A 123 5.25 4.82 38.99
CA MET A 123 6.09 6.03 38.97
C MET A 123 6.26 6.61 37.56
N LYS A 124 6.21 5.77 36.53
CA LYS A 124 6.41 6.20 35.15
C LYS A 124 5.08 6.57 34.50
N ALA A 125 5.15 7.52 33.58
CA ALA A 125 4.02 7.90 32.76
C ALA A 125 3.58 6.72 31.87
N SER A 126 2.28 6.48 31.82
CA SER A 126 1.64 5.49 30.96
C SER A 126 0.54 6.15 30.15
N THR A 127 0.28 5.66 28.95
CA THR A 127 -0.85 6.13 28.15
C THR A 127 -2.15 5.64 28.77
N PHE A 128 -3.01 6.57 29.20
CA PHE A 128 -4.33 6.27 29.74
C PHE A 128 -5.39 6.18 28.63
N GLU A 129 -5.42 7.17 27.74
CA GLU A 129 -6.32 7.21 26.58
C GLU A 129 -5.54 7.71 25.37
N LYS A 130 -5.63 6.99 24.24
CA LYS A 130 -4.95 7.37 22.99
C LYS A 130 -5.87 8.23 22.13
N GLN A 131 -5.30 9.19 21.41
CA GLN A 131 -5.95 9.87 20.27
C GLN A 131 -7.29 10.52 20.61
N ILE A 132 -7.31 11.33 21.66
CA ILE A 132 -8.45 12.20 21.98
C ILE A 132 -8.57 13.24 20.86
N SER A 133 -9.80 13.45 20.34
CA SER A 133 -10.07 14.47 19.33
C SER A 133 -9.77 15.88 19.85
N ALA A 134 -9.54 16.84 18.97
CA ALA A 134 -9.31 18.22 19.34
C ALA A 134 -10.53 18.81 20.12
N GLU A 135 -11.75 18.41 19.78
CA GLU A 135 -12.97 18.86 20.44
C GLU A 135 -13.08 18.30 21.88
N SER A 136 -12.89 16.96 22.04
CA SER A 136 -12.87 16.34 23.37
C SER A 136 -11.72 16.86 24.21
N PHE A 137 -10.56 17.13 23.59
CA PHE A 137 -9.41 17.73 24.27
C PHE A 137 -9.72 19.13 24.79
N ALA A 138 -10.33 20.00 23.99
CA ALA A 138 -10.65 21.37 24.41
C ALA A 138 -11.52 21.36 25.69
N SER A 139 -12.57 20.54 25.70
CA SER A 139 -13.46 20.39 26.87
C SER A 139 -12.73 19.79 28.10
N PHE A 140 -11.79 18.87 27.87
CA PHE A 140 -11.01 18.25 28.94
C PHE A 140 -9.93 19.17 29.47
N GLN A 141 -9.26 19.95 28.60
CA GLN A 141 -8.18 20.86 28.94
C GLN A 141 -8.60 21.93 29.95
N GLU A 142 -9.79 22.47 29.82
CA GLU A 142 -10.34 23.47 30.75
C GLU A 142 -10.42 22.94 32.19
N LYS A 143 -10.60 21.63 32.37
CA LYS A 143 -10.77 20.96 33.66
C LYS A 143 -9.58 20.11 34.08
N LEU A 144 -8.52 20.05 33.28
CA LEU A 144 -7.34 19.22 33.54
C LEU A 144 -6.70 19.49 34.91
N TYR A 145 -6.79 20.74 35.40
CA TYR A 145 -6.25 21.13 36.72
C TYR A 145 -6.90 20.35 37.87
N LYS A 146 -8.12 19.84 37.72
CA LYS A 146 -8.82 19.01 38.71
C LYS A 146 -8.28 17.58 38.77
N PHE A 147 -7.64 17.08 37.71
CA PHE A 147 -7.23 15.70 37.53
C PHE A 147 -5.72 15.54 37.70
N GLN A 148 -5.24 15.72 38.92
CA GLN A 148 -3.82 15.59 39.23
C GLN A 148 -3.29 14.21 38.85
N GLY A 149 -2.09 14.15 38.28
CA GLY A 149 -1.47 12.92 37.79
C GLY A 149 -1.78 12.61 36.33
N PHE A 150 -2.71 13.36 35.72
CA PHE A 150 -2.98 13.28 34.28
C PHE A 150 -2.35 14.48 33.56
N TYR A 151 -1.88 14.24 32.34
CA TYR A 151 -1.40 15.30 31.45
C TYR A 151 -1.57 14.87 30.01
N VAL A 152 -1.53 15.82 29.10
CA VAL A 152 -1.76 15.59 27.68
C VAL A 152 -0.43 15.65 26.92
N GLN A 153 -0.22 14.68 26.05
CA GLN A 153 0.90 14.64 25.12
C GLN A 153 0.39 14.81 23.70
N PRO A 154 0.82 15.86 22.97
CA PRO A 154 0.41 16.03 21.58
C PRO A 154 1.01 14.94 20.71
N ARG A 155 0.22 14.45 19.77
CA ARG A 155 0.58 13.46 18.74
C ARG A 155 0.05 13.90 17.40
N THR A 156 0.52 13.29 16.35
CA THR A 156 -0.03 13.46 15.00
C THR A 156 -0.67 12.16 14.52
N LEU A 157 -1.85 12.27 13.94
CA LEU A 157 -2.57 11.18 13.29
C LEU A 157 -2.58 11.40 11.79
N ARG A 158 -2.28 10.36 11.02
CA ARG A 158 -2.32 10.43 9.56
C ARG A 158 -3.75 10.56 9.08
N LYS A 159 -4.00 11.43 8.10
CA LYS A 159 -5.31 11.66 7.51
C LYS A 159 -5.22 11.70 5.99
N TYR A 160 -6.20 11.08 5.33
CA TYR A 160 -6.31 10.97 3.88
C TYR A 160 -7.61 11.67 3.45
N PRO A 161 -7.53 12.87 2.82
CA PRO A 161 -8.71 13.72 2.63
C PRO A 161 -9.73 13.17 1.65
N ASN A 162 -9.30 12.41 0.65
CA ASN A 162 -10.14 12.01 -0.48
C ASN A 162 -10.63 10.56 -0.44
N ASN A 163 -10.33 9.80 0.59
CA ASN A 163 -10.68 8.37 0.75
C ASN A 163 -10.31 7.48 -0.47
N THR A 164 -9.34 7.92 -1.28
CA THR A 164 -8.89 7.28 -2.52
C THR A 164 -7.42 6.89 -2.46
N ALA A 165 -6.96 6.13 -3.45
CA ALA A 165 -5.56 5.69 -3.59
C ALA A 165 -5.04 4.86 -2.41
N ALA A 166 -5.90 4.12 -1.70
CA ALA A 166 -5.53 3.38 -0.50
C ALA A 166 -4.35 2.42 -0.71
N HIS A 167 -4.32 1.72 -1.83
CA HIS A 167 -3.25 0.77 -2.15
C HIS A 167 -1.93 1.45 -2.53
N VAL A 168 -1.99 2.70 -3.03
CA VAL A 168 -0.80 3.49 -3.39
C VAL A 168 -0.24 4.21 -2.18
N LEU A 169 -1.10 4.98 -1.49
CA LEU A 169 -0.70 5.72 -0.30
C LEU A 169 -0.29 4.77 0.82
N GLY A 170 -1.04 3.70 1.00
CA GLY A 170 -0.87 2.79 2.11
C GLY A 170 -1.44 3.36 3.41
N TYR A 171 -0.98 2.84 4.53
CA TYR A 171 -1.37 3.29 5.86
C TYR A 171 -0.24 3.11 6.86
N ILE A 172 -0.34 3.80 8.00
CA ILE A 172 0.58 3.66 9.12
C ILE A 172 -0.02 2.77 10.20
N GLY A 173 0.83 2.09 10.95
CA GLY A 173 0.44 1.24 12.07
C GLY A 173 1.40 1.36 13.23
N GLU A 174 0.95 1.01 14.43
CA GLU A 174 1.81 0.90 15.60
C GLU A 174 2.79 -0.27 15.40
N VAL A 175 4.03 -0.07 15.79
CA VAL A 175 5.07 -1.11 15.71
C VAL A 175 4.76 -2.27 16.64
N ASN A 176 5.19 -3.47 16.25
CA ASN A 176 5.14 -4.67 17.07
C ASN A 176 6.56 -5.09 17.50
N ASP A 177 6.65 -6.07 18.38
CA ASP A 177 7.94 -6.56 18.92
C ASP A 177 8.89 -7.06 17.82
N GLU A 178 8.36 -7.66 16.77
CA GLU A 178 9.15 -8.14 15.63
C GLU A 178 9.80 -6.98 14.85
N LEU A 179 9.08 -5.88 14.64
CA LEU A 179 9.59 -4.69 13.98
C LEU A 179 10.63 -3.96 14.84
N ILE A 180 10.41 -3.91 16.16
CA ILE A 180 11.37 -3.34 17.12
C ILE A 180 12.66 -4.15 17.12
N ALA A 181 12.57 -5.48 17.12
CA ALA A 181 13.74 -6.36 17.07
C ALA A 181 14.56 -6.17 15.77
N LYS A 182 13.89 -5.91 14.64
CA LYS A 182 14.54 -5.67 13.35
C LYS A 182 15.14 -4.27 13.22
N ASN A 183 14.59 -3.28 13.91
CA ASN A 183 15.05 -1.90 13.80
C ASN A 183 15.02 -1.19 15.16
N PRO A 184 16.19 -1.04 15.83
CA PRO A 184 16.30 -0.43 17.17
C PRO A 184 15.88 1.04 17.26
N TYR A 185 15.63 1.69 16.12
CA TYR A 185 15.09 3.04 16.11
C TYR A 185 13.71 3.10 16.76
N TYR A 186 12.86 2.07 16.54
CA TYR A 186 11.47 2.08 17.01
C TYR A 186 11.34 1.63 18.46
N ARG A 187 10.32 2.18 19.14
CA ARG A 187 9.92 1.84 20.50
C ARG A 187 8.43 1.52 20.51
N ILE A 188 7.98 0.81 21.54
CA ILE A 188 6.54 0.53 21.76
C ILE A 188 5.76 1.85 21.73
N GLY A 189 4.69 1.89 20.93
CA GLY A 189 3.84 3.07 20.73
C GLY A 189 4.28 3.99 19.58
N ASP A 190 5.37 3.69 18.88
CA ASP A 190 5.73 4.38 17.64
C ASP A 190 4.86 3.92 16.46
N TYR A 191 4.75 4.76 15.44
CA TYR A 191 4.08 4.45 14.18
C TYR A 191 5.08 4.25 13.06
N ILE A 192 4.77 3.32 12.16
CA ILE A 192 5.57 2.99 10.97
C ILE A 192 4.64 2.83 9.77
N GLY A 193 5.12 3.12 8.57
CA GLY A 193 4.44 2.77 7.33
C GLY A 193 4.34 1.25 7.13
N ILE A 194 3.13 0.75 6.91
CA ILE A 194 2.85 -0.69 6.79
C ILE A 194 2.71 -1.12 5.33
N SER A 195 2.25 -0.24 4.46
CA SER A 195 2.05 -0.52 3.04
C SER A 195 2.21 0.75 2.19
N GLY A 196 2.25 0.58 0.88
CA GLY A 196 2.26 1.68 -0.07
C GLY A 196 3.45 2.63 0.06
N ILE A 197 3.23 3.89 -0.31
CA ILE A 197 4.22 4.98 -0.20
C ILE A 197 4.66 5.15 1.27
N GLU A 198 3.72 5.03 2.22
CA GLU A 198 4.02 5.15 3.65
C GLU A 198 5.10 4.15 4.10
N GLN A 199 5.13 2.94 3.53
CA GLN A 199 6.15 1.93 3.80
C GLN A 199 7.43 2.17 3.00
N SER A 200 7.31 2.43 1.68
CA SER A 200 8.47 2.55 0.79
C SER A 200 9.36 3.74 1.11
N TYR A 201 8.77 4.82 1.62
CA TYR A 201 9.42 6.09 1.93
C TYR A 201 9.35 6.42 3.42
N GLU A 202 9.32 5.38 4.27
CA GLU A 202 9.26 5.54 5.72
C GLU A 202 10.40 6.40 6.26
N LEU A 203 11.62 6.23 5.76
CA LEU A 203 12.81 6.96 6.24
C LEU A 203 12.69 8.46 5.99
N GLU A 204 12.19 8.83 4.83
CA GLU A 204 12.00 10.22 4.42
C GLU A 204 10.81 10.84 5.14
N LEU A 205 9.72 10.09 5.28
CA LEU A 205 8.47 10.57 5.87
C LEU A 205 8.51 10.70 7.39
N ARG A 206 9.18 9.78 8.12
CA ARG A 206 9.09 9.72 9.58
C ARG A 206 9.80 10.87 10.31
N GLY A 207 10.83 11.49 9.68
CA GLY A 207 11.69 12.47 10.31
C GLY A 207 12.63 11.88 11.37
N GLN A 208 13.18 12.74 12.22
CA GLN A 208 14.08 12.36 13.31
C GLN A 208 13.51 12.85 14.64
N ARG A 209 13.48 11.99 15.64
CA ARG A 209 13.01 12.32 16.99
C ARG A 209 13.96 13.26 17.69
N GLY A 210 13.40 14.22 18.42
CA GLY A 210 14.11 14.99 19.44
C GLY A 210 14.02 14.33 20.81
N VAL A 211 14.91 14.72 21.69
CA VAL A 211 14.91 14.31 23.10
C VAL A 211 15.17 15.53 23.95
N ARG A 212 14.24 15.83 24.86
CA ARG A 212 14.45 16.83 25.94
C ARG A 212 14.78 16.11 27.22
N ILE A 213 15.82 16.59 27.91
CA ILE A 213 16.26 16.04 29.19
C ILE A 213 15.83 17.01 30.29
N VAL A 214 14.86 16.55 31.08
CA VAL A 214 14.31 17.35 32.17
C VAL A 214 14.70 16.77 33.53
N MET A 215 14.94 17.64 34.50
CA MET A 215 15.15 17.25 35.89
C MET A 215 13.80 16.99 36.55
N VAL A 216 13.68 15.92 37.32
CA VAL A 216 12.49 15.59 38.08
C VAL A 216 12.83 15.40 39.58
N ASP A 217 11.87 15.74 40.44
CA ASP A 217 12.00 15.46 41.89
C ASP A 217 11.60 13.99 42.20
N VAL A 218 11.71 13.62 43.46
CA VAL A 218 11.37 12.29 44.00
C VAL A 218 9.90 11.91 43.76
N PHE A 219 9.05 12.87 43.41
CA PHE A 219 7.64 12.66 43.02
C PHE A 219 7.46 12.68 41.51
N ASN A 220 8.56 12.67 40.73
CA ASN A 220 8.58 12.71 39.27
C ASN A 220 7.95 14.00 38.68
N ARG A 221 7.98 15.11 39.42
CA ARG A 221 7.53 16.43 38.95
C ARG A 221 8.70 17.15 38.29
N GLU A 222 8.45 17.73 37.13
CA GLU A 222 9.43 18.47 36.34
C GLU A 222 9.91 19.75 37.09
N LYS A 223 11.22 19.92 37.14
CA LYS A 223 11.91 21.06 37.81
C LYS A 223 12.67 21.94 36.83
N GLY A 224 12.61 21.62 35.54
CA GLY A 224 13.27 22.40 34.49
C GLY A 224 14.18 21.54 33.62
N SER A 225 14.76 22.17 32.58
CA SER A 225 15.68 21.50 31.66
C SER A 225 17.01 21.19 32.32
N TYR A 226 17.57 20.01 32.07
CA TYR A 226 18.88 19.62 32.54
C TYR A 226 19.96 20.50 31.90
N LYS A 227 20.80 21.15 32.73
CA LYS A 227 21.87 22.04 32.29
C LYS A 227 21.43 23.09 31.25
N GLY A 228 20.22 23.62 31.37
CA GLY A 228 19.70 24.63 30.42
C GLY A 228 19.38 24.10 29.04
N GLY A 229 19.24 22.76 28.88
CA GLY A 229 18.88 22.16 27.59
C GLY A 229 20.05 21.93 26.62
N ILE A 230 21.29 22.04 27.06
CA ILE A 230 22.50 21.89 26.20
C ILE A 230 22.56 20.47 25.57
N TYR A 231 21.99 19.47 26.22
CA TYR A 231 21.97 18.09 25.76
C TYR A 231 20.66 17.71 25.05
N ASP A 232 19.77 18.66 24.88
CA ASP A 232 18.51 18.42 24.13
C ASP A 232 18.81 18.31 22.65
N THR A 233 18.09 17.39 21.97
CA THR A 233 18.10 17.28 20.52
C THR A 233 16.76 17.73 19.96
N ILE A 234 16.79 18.54 18.92
CA ILE A 234 15.57 19.06 18.28
C ILE A 234 14.97 17.98 17.37
N ALA A 235 13.66 17.83 17.40
CA ALA A 235 12.94 16.99 16.46
C ALA A 235 13.00 17.59 15.05
N ILE A 236 13.37 16.78 14.04
CA ILE A 236 13.42 17.19 12.64
C ILE A 236 12.23 16.58 11.91
N ALA A 237 11.35 17.41 11.37
CA ALA A 237 10.18 16.97 10.63
C ALA A 237 10.57 16.10 9.41
N GLY A 238 9.72 15.15 9.05
CA GLY A 238 9.88 14.35 7.86
C GLY A 238 9.78 15.19 6.58
N GLN A 239 10.37 14.69 5.51
CA GLN A 239 10.35 15.35 4.22
C GLN A 239 9.00 15.15 3.53
N ASN A 240 8.48 16.20 2.91
CA ASN A 240 7.28 16.11 2.10
C ASN A 240 7.61 15.37 0.79
N LEU A 241 6.64 14.61 0.29
CA LEU A 241 6.76 13.90 -0.97
C LEU A 241 5.80 14.50 -2.00
N VAL A 242 6.25 14.59 -3.26
CA VAL A 242 5.38 14.85 -4.40
C VAL A 242 5.23 13.54 -5.17
N ALA A 243 4.02 13.01 -5.18
CA ALA A 243 3.69 11.81 -5.93
C ALA A 243 3.50 12.13 -7.42
N THR A 244 3.65 11.10 -8.24
CA THR A 244 3.37 11.15 -9.68
C THR A 244 1.89 11.01 -9.99
N LEU A 245 1.09 10.56 -9.01
CA LEU A 245 -0.34 10.36 -9.13
C LEU A 245 -1.07 11.67 -9.50
N ASP A 246 -2.01 11.56 -10.41
CA ASP A 246 -3.08 12.53 -10.62
C ASP A 246 -4.28 12.11 -9.75
N ALA A 247 -4.52 12.83 -8.66
CA ALA A 247 -5.55 12.48 -7.69
C ALA A 247 -6.97 12.47 -8.30
N ASP A 248 -7.22 13.32 -9.30
CA ASP A 248 -8.52 13.40 -9.96
C ASP A 248 -8.72 12.21 -10.92
N LEU A 249 -7.67 11.83 -11.66
CA LEU A 249 -7.68 10.62 -12.50
C LEU A 249 -7.81 9.34 -11.66
N GLN A 250 -7.10 9.27 -10.54
CA GLN A 250 -7.17 8.15 -9.59
C GLN A 250 -8.60 7.98 -9.05
N SER A 251 -9.18 9.07 -8.52
CA SER A 251 -10.54 9.06 -7.99
C SER A 251 -11.57 8.69 -9.05
N TYR A 252 -11.41 9.22 -10.25
CA TYR A 252 -12.29 8.91 -11.37
C TYR A 252 -12.25 7.44 -11.76
N GLY A 253 -11.06 6.86 -11.84
CA GLY A 253 -10.91 5.44 -12.16
C GLY A 253 -11.44 4.52 -11.05
N GLU A 254 -11.28 4.88 -9.77
CA GLU A 254 -11.90 4.16 -8.65
C GLU A 254 -13.43 4.20 -8.75
N LEU A 255 -14.00 5.35 -9.13
CA LEU A 255 -15.43 5.51 -9.35
C LEU A 255 -15.92 4.62 -10.51
N LEU A 256 -15.22 4.56 -11.64
CA LEU A 256 -15.56 3.68 -12.77
C LEU A 256 -15.47 2.19 -12.41
N LEU A 257 -14.58 1.81 -11.48
CA LEU A 257 -14.44 0.45 -11.00
C LEU A 257 -15.34 0.12 -9.80
N GLN A 258 -16.11 1.06 -9.27
CA GLN A 258 -17.07 0.75 -8.21
C GLN A 258 -17.97 -0.43 -8.61
N ASN A 259 -18.29 -1.32 -7.68
CA ASN A 259 -19.07 -2.54 -7.92
C ASN A 259 -18.46 -3.56 -8.91
N LYS A 260 -17.14 -3.51 -9.13
CA LYS A 260 -16.39 -4.43 -9.98
C LYS A 260 -15.12 -4.87 -9.27
N ILE A 261 -14.65 -6.06 -9.58
CA ILE A 261 -13.35 -6.55 -9.13
C ILE A 261 -12.37 -6.37 -10.28
N GLY A 262 -11.26 -5.69 -10.03
CA GLY A 262 -10.29 -5.45 -11.09
C GLY A 262 -9.21 -4.43 -10.73
N SER A 263 -8.51 -3.95 -11.73
CA SER A 263 -7.44 -2.98 -11.57
C SER A 263 -7.23 -2.12 -12.80
N VAL A 264 -6.68 -0.93 -12.57
CA VAL A 264 -6.18 -0.03 -13.63
C VAL A 264 -4.78 0.42 -13.26
N VAL A 265 -3.87 0.41 -14.23
CA VAL A 265 -2.57 1.06 -14.14
C VAL A 265 -2.41 1.99 -15.32
N ALA A 266 -2.16 3.27 -15.06
CA ALA A 266 -1.88 4.30 -16.07
C ALA A 266 -0.50 4.90 -15.80
N ILE A 267 0.34 4.96 -16.82
CA ILE A 267 1.74 5.41 -16.75
C ILE A 267 1.98 6.45 -17.86
N GLU A 268 2.74 7.49 -17.57
CA GLU A 268 3.28 8.40 -18.57
C GLU A 268 4.50 7.75 -19.25
N PRO A 269 4.43 7.36 -20.54
CA PRO A 269 5.49 6.54 -21.16
C PRO A 269 6.86 7.22 -21.20
N GLN A 270 6.89 8.55 -21.32
CA GLN A 270 8.11 9.33 -21.49
C GLN A 270 8.90 9.55 -20.21
N THR A 271 8.30 9.29 -19.04
CA THR A 271 8.91 9.53 -17.73
C THR A 271 8.92 8.28 -16.84
N GLY A 272 7.97 7.36 -17.05
CA GLY A 272 7.69 6.25 -16.13
C GLY A 272 6.83 6.67 -14.93
N GLU A 273 6.37 7.93 -14.86
CA GLU A 273 5.48 8.40 -13.79
C GLU A 273 4.15 7.64 -13.81
N ILE A 274 3.78 7.03 -12.69
CA ILE A 274 2.48 6.36 -12.51
C ILE A 274 1.42 7.42 -12.27
N LEU A 275 0.52 7.60 -13.24
CA LEU A 275 -0.56 8.58 -13.20
C LEU A 275 -1.72 8.13 -12.34
N ALA A 276 -2.03 6.84 -12.40
CA ALA A 276 -3.04 6.19 -11.56
C ALA A 276 -2.71 4.71 -11.38
N MET A 277 -2.97 4.18 -10.17
CA MET A 277 -2.85 2.75 -9.87
C MET A 277 -4.00 2.34 -8.96
N ILE A 278 -4.98 1.66 -9.52
CA ILE A 278 -6.25 1.33 -8.89
C ILE A 278 -6.35 -0.17 -8.69
N SER A 279 -6.80 -0.57 -7.52
CA SER A 279 -7.21 -1.94 -7.21
C SER A 279 -8.61 -1.90 -6.62
N SER A 280 -9.55 -2.61 -7.21
CA SER A 280 -10.95 -2.66 -6.79
C SER A 280 -11.35 -4.09 -6.41
N PRO A 281 -12.16 -4.29 -5.35
CA PRO A 281 -12.61 -3.25 -4.42
C PRO A 281 -11.47 -2.58 -3.69
N SER A 282 -11.62 -1.28 -3.42
CA SER A 282 -10.73 -0.50 -2.58
C SER A 282 -11.32 -0.34 -1.16
N TYR A 283 -10.61 0.34 -0.29
CA TYR A 283 -11.06 0.69 1.05
C TYR A 283 -10.71 2.15 1.36
N ASP A 284 -11.41 2.74 2.34
CA ASP A 284 -11.00 4.05 2.86
C ASP A 284 -9.74 3.90 3.73
N PRO A 285 -8.59 4.49 3.37
CA PRO A 285 -7.36 4.38 4.15
C PRO A 285 -7.52 4.91 5.59
N ASN A 286 -8.46 5.83 5.84
CA ASN A 286 -8.76 6.32 7.19
C ASN A 286 -9.33 5.23 8.12
N LEU A 287 -9.93 4.16 7.60
CA LEU A 287 -10.38 3.01 8.40
C LEU A 287 -9.22 2.30 9.09
N LEU A 288 -8.01 2.41 8.52
CA LEU A 288 -6.80 1.77 9.06
C LEU A 288 -5.93 2.73 9.86
N VAL A 289 -6.49 3.86 10.31
CA VAL A 289 -5.83 4.85 11.13
C VAL A 289 -6.44 4.84 12.54
N GLY A 290 -5.59 4.99 13.54
CA GLY A 290 -6.02 5.21 14.92
C GLY A 290 -6.54 3.96 15.64
N ARG A 291 -7.34 4.19 16.68
CA ARG A 291 -7.83 3.15 17.63
C ARG A 291 -8.68 2.07 16.99
N VAL A 292 -9.44 2.44 15.97
CA VAL A 292 -10.36 1.53 15.26
C VAL A 292 -9.66 0.61 14.27
N ARG A 293 -8.37 0.82 14.01
CA ARG A 293 -7.57 0.11 12.99
C ARG A 293 -7.68 -1.41 13.10
N SER A 294 -7.42 -1.98 14.28
CA SER A 294 -7.39 -3.44 14.44
C SER A 294 -8.75 -4.09 14.16
N LYS A 295 -9.83 -3.45 14.60
CA LYS A 295 -11.21 -3.90 14.35
C LYS A 295 -11.52 -3.82 12.85
N ASN A 296 -11.25 -2.68 12.22
CA ASN A 296 -11.52 -2.44 10.80
C ASN A 296 -10.66 -3.33 9.91
N TYR A 297 -9.38 -3.52 10.25
CA TYR A 297 -8.50 -4.45 9.54
C TYR A 297 -9.06 -5.88 9.56
N GLY A 298 -9.57 -6.32 10.70
CA GLY A 298 -10.21 -7.64 10.82
C GLY A 298 -11.45 -7.80 9.92
N TYR A 299 -12.26 -6.75 9.75
CA TYR A 299 -13.38 -6.75 8.82
C TYR A 299 -12.91 -6.79 7.36
N LEU A 300 -11.97 -5.92 6.97
CA LEU A 300 -11.43 -5.88 5.61
C LEU A 300 -10.71 -7.18 5.22
N LEU A 301 -10.05 -7.84 6.19
CA LEU A 301 -9.37 -9.11 5.95
C LEU A 301 -10.34 -10.27 5.70
N LYS A 302 -11.52 -10.24 6.33
CA LYS A 302 -12.56 -11.26 6.19
C LYS A 302 -13.46 -11.05 4.97
N ASP A 303 -13.37 -9.90 4.31
CA ASP A 303 -14.17 -9.61 3.11
C ASP A 303 -13.73 -10.52 1.96
N GLU A 304 -14.67 -11.30 1.43
CA GLU A 304 -14.44 -12.26 0.34
C GLU A 304 -13.93 -11.59 -0.95
N ASN A 305 -14.26 -10.32 -1.16
CA ASN A 305 -13.79 -9.53 -2.30
C ASN A 305 -12.35 -9.01 -2.14
N LYS A 306 -11.72 -9.25 -0.98
CA LYS A 306 -10.31 -8.97 -0.67
C LYS A 306 -9.90 -7.52 -0.95
N PRO A 307 -10.51 -6.51 -0.29
CA PRO A 307 -10.22 -5.10 -0.54
C PRO A 307 -8.78 -4.69 -0.17
N LEU A 308 -8.11 -5.42 0.73
CA LEU A 308 -6.70 -5.18 1.09
C LEU A 308 -5.70 -5.65 0.02
N PHE A 309 -6.14 -6.47 -0.94
CA PHE A 309 -5.27 -7.07 -1.93
C PHE A 309 -5.01 -6.13 -3.11
N ASN A 310 -3.73 -5.76 -3.34
CA ASN A 310 -3.33 -4.88 -4.44
C ASN A 310 -3.27 -5.66 -5.77
N ARG A 311 -4.39 -5.69 -6.50
CA ARG A 311 -4.49 -6.40 -7.78
C ARG A 311 -3.58 -5.86 -8.87
N ALA A 312 -3.21 -4.59 -8.79
CA ALA A 312 -2.35 -3.96 -9.79
C ALA A 312 -0.93 -4.55 -9.81
N MET A 313 -0.43 -5.00 -8.65
CA MET A 313 0.95 -5.48 -8.51
C MET A 313 1.08 -6.91 -7.99
N GLN A 314 0.06 -7.42 -7.27
CA GLN A 314 0.14 -8.69 -6.53
C GLN A 314 -0.73 -9.80 -7.12
N ALA A 315 -1.55 -9.51 -8.14
CA ALA A 315 -2.32 -10.52 -8.84
C ALA A 315 -1.60 -10.99 -10.12
N TYR A 316 -1.74 -12.27 -10.42
CA TYR A 316 -1.30 -12.85 -11.69
C TYR A 316 -2.50 -13.21 -12.53
N TYR A 317 -2.52 -12.71 -13.75
CA TYR A 317 -3.55 -13.05 -14.74
C TYR A 317 -2.91 -13.50 -16.03
N PRO A 318 -3.50 -14.47 -16.74
CA PRO A 318 -3.14 -14.70 -18.12
C PRO A 318 -3.35 -13.40 -18.92
N PRO A 319 -2.35 -12.92 -19.66
CA PRO A 319 -2.48 -11.66 -20.41
C PRO A 319 -3.45 -11.74 -21.60
N GLY A 320 -3.83 -12.95 -22.00
CA GLY A 320 -4.70 -13.17 -23.14
C GLY A 320 -4.17 -12.52 -24.41
N SER A 321 -5.07 -12.06 -25.27
CA SER A 321 -4.73 -11.49 -26.58
C SER A 321 -3.88 -10.21 -26.53
N THR A 322 -3.65 -9.59 -25.39
CA THR A 322 -2.71 -8.46 -25.28
C THR A 322 -1.27 -8.91 -25.46
N PHE A 323 -0.96 -10.15 -25.12
CA PHE A 323 0.37 -10.75 -25.26
C PHE A 323 0.77 -11.05 -26.71
N LYS A 324 -0.18 -11.05 -27.64
CA LYS A 324 0.08 -11.20 -29.08
C LYS A 324 1.02 -10.12 -29.62
N LEU A 325 0.99 -8.94 -29.01
CA LEU A 325 1.85 -7.82 -29.40
C LEU A 325 3.33 -8.15 -29.18
N THR A 326 3.70 -8.68 -28.02
CA THR A 326 5.09 -9.06 -27.70
C THR A 326 5.52 -10.29 -28.49
N ASN A 327 4.61 -11.23 -28.77
CA ASN A 327 4.87 -12.37 -29.64
C ASN A 327 5.18 -11.93 -31.07
N ALA A 328 4.42 -10.98 -31.61
CA ALA A 328 4.66 -10.42 -32.95
C ALA A 328 6.01 -9.69 -33.00
N LEU A 329 6.32 -8.86 -31.98
CA LEU A 329 7.59 -8.14 -31.90
C LEU A 329 8.80 -9.07 -31.90
N ALA A 330 8.76 -10.14 -31.10
CA ALA A 330 9.82 -11.14 -31.07
C ALA A 330 9.97 -11.84 -32.43
N ALA A 331 8.85 -12.21 -33.05
CA ALA A 331 8.83 -12.92 -34.34
C ALA A 331 9.29 -12.03 -35.51
N LEU A 332 8.94 -10.75 -35.51
CA LEU A 332 9.43 -9.75 -36.48
C LEU A 332 10.96 -9.57 -36.32
N GLN A 333 11.44 -9.42 -35.09
CA GLN A 333 12.86 -9.23 -34.81
C GLN A 333 13.72 -10.38 -35.29
N GLU A 334 13.23 -11.61 -35.16
CA GLU A 334 13.92 -12.81 -35.60
C GLU A 334 13.70 -13.14 -37.10
N GLY A 335 12.94 -12.32 -37.82
CA GLY A 335 12.59 -12.57 -39.23
C GLY A 335 11.75 -13.83 -39.43
N ILE A 336 11.05 -14.29 -38.39
CA ILE A 336 10.13 -15.45 -38.47
C ILE A 336 8.87 -15.10 -39.24
N ILE A 337 8.42 -13.86 -39.10
CA ILE A 337 7.31 -13.27 -39.84
C ILE A 337 7.74 -11.92 -40.43
N GLY A 338 7.14 -11.55 -41.53
CA GLY A 338 7.15 -10.20 -42.08
C GLY A 338 5.75 -9.62 -42.09
N ILE A 339 5.62 -8.35 -42.53
CA ILE A 339 4.34 -7.63 -42.57
C ILE A 339 3.28 -8.34 -43.42
N ASN A 340 3.68 -9.02 -44.50
CA ASN A 340 2.80 -9.72 -45.45
C ASN A 340 2.63 -11.22 -45.12
N THR A 341 3.25 -11.71 -44.03
CA THR A 341 3.11 -13.12 -43.67
C THR A 341 1.64 -13.43 -43.34
N SER A 342 1.10 -14.45 -44.00
CA SER A 342 -0.25 -14.94 -43.79
C SER A 342 -0.22 -16.40 -43.36
N TYR A 343 -1.18 -16.79 -42.55
CA TYR A 343 -1.36 -18.18 -42.10
C TYR A 343 -2.79 -18.66 -42.34
N PRO A 344 -3.02 -19.98 -42.37
CA PRO A 344 -4.36 -20.55 -42.44
C PRO A 344 -5.24 -20.07 -41.27
N HIS A 345 -6.55 -19.99 -41.52
CA HIS A 345 -7.56 -19.57 -40.52
C HIS A 345 -7.81 -20.59 -39.41
N SER A 346 -7.07 -21.68 -39.41
CA SER A 346 -7.14 -22.72 -38.39
C SER A 346 -5.75 -23.12 -37.93
N PHE A 347 -5.67 -23.48 -36.66
CA PHE A 347 -4.50 -24.10 -36.06
C PHE A 347 -4.91 -25.42 -35.44
N VAL A 348 -4.30 -26.52 -35.89
CA VAL A 348 -4.68 -27.88 -35.49
C VAL A 348 -3.62 -28.48 -34.58
N VAL A 349 -4.06 -29.04 -33.46
CA VAL A 349 -3.22 -29.78 -32.50
C VAL A 349 -3.99 -31.06 -32.09
N GLY A 350 -3.51 -32.22 -32.53
CA GLY A 350 -4.24 -33.48 -32.34
C GLY A 350 -5.63 -33.39 -32.95
N SER A 351 -6.65 -33.70 -32.18
CA SER A 351 -8.06 -33.59 -32.59
C SER A 351 -8.67 -32.19 -32.43
N LYS A 352 -7.95 -31.24 -31.79
CA LYS A 352 -8.47 -29.90 -31.55
C LYS A 352 -8.11 -28.96 -32.69
N SER A 353 -9.11 -28.21 -33.18
CA SER A 353 -8.94 -27.15 -34.18
C SER A 353 -9.33 -25.81 -33.57
N ILE A 354 -8.36 -24.88 -33.47
CA ILE A 354 -8.59 -23.50 -33.09
C ILE A 354 -8.93 -22.74 -34.36
N LYS A 355 -10.15 -22.20 -34.40
CA LYS A 355 -10.67 -21.42 -35.54
C LYS A 355 -10.71 -19.94 -35.17
N CYS A 356 -10.68 -19.08 -36.17
CA CYS A 356 -10.92 -17.65 -36.04
C CYS A 356 -12.37 -17.31 -36.44
N HIS A 357 -12.82 -16.10 -36.12
CA HIS A 357 -14.02 -15.54 -36.73
C HIS A 357 -13.83 -15.47 -38.25
N PRO A 358 -14.88 -15.62 -39.06
CA PRO A 358 -14.78 -15.49 -40.52
C PRO A 358 -14.23 -14.09 -40.90
N HIS A 359 -13.12 -14.07 -41.60
CA HIS A 359 -12.50 -12.87 -42.20
C HIS A 359 -11.69 -13.31 -43.43
N PRO A 360 -11.42 -12.45 -44.41
CA PRO A 360 -10.50 -12.75 -45.51
C PRO A 360 -9.13 -13.18 -45.02
N PRO A 361 -8.28 -13.78 -45.85
CA PRO A 361 -6.88 -14.00 -45.52
C PRO A 361 -6.23 -12.69 -45.08
N ILE A 362 -5.56 -12.70 -43.93
CA ILE A 362 -4.99 -11.51 -43.30
C ILE A 362 -3.49 -11.68 -43.04
N ALA A 363 -2.78 -10.61 -43.22
CA ALA A 363 -1.41 -10.46 -42.81
C ALA A 363 -1.35 -9.96 -41.33
N LEU A 364 -0.17 -9.66 -40.83
CA LEU A 364 0.11 -9.33 -39.43
C LEU A 364 -0.81 -8.22 -38.88
N GLU A 365 -0.97 -7.13 -39.62
CA GLU A 365 -1.76 -5.98 -39.20
C GLU A 365 -3.23 -6.37 -38.99
N GLY A 366 -3.82 -7.10 -39.96
CA GLY A 366 -5.18 -7.64 -39.83
C GLY A 366 -5.30 -8.67 -38.71
N ALA A 367 -4.25 -9.48 -38.47
CA ALA A 367 -4.24 -10.44 -37.37
C ALA A 367 -4.25 -9.76 -35.99
N ILE A 368 -3.62 -8.60 -35.86
CA ILE A 368 -3.70 -7.76 -34.66
C ILE A 368 -5.09 -7.14 -34.54
N GLN A 369 -5.61 -6.54 -35.65
CA GLN A 369 -6.91 -5.86 -35.72
C GLN A 369 -8.06 -6.77 -35.29
N TYR A 370 -8.13 -7.98 -35.83
CA TYR A 370 -9.19 -8.95 -35.53
C TYR A 370 -8.82 -9.95 -34.41
N SER A 371 -7.62 -9.78 -33.84
CA SER A 371 -7.15 -10.66 -32.74
C SER A 371 -7.12 -12.15 -33.09
N CYS A 372 -6.67 -12.52 -34.30
CA CYS A 372 -6.74 -13.87 -34.86
C CYS A 372 -5.90 -14.89 -34.05
N ASN A 373 -6.53 -15.81 -33.36
CA ASN A 373 -5.86 -16.85 -32.57
C ASN A 373 -5.00 -17.79 -33.42
N PRO A 374 -5.52 -18.37 -34.53
CA PRO A 374 -4.71 -19.27 -35.40
C PRO A 374 -3.42 -18.60 -35.90
N TYR A 375 -3.49 -17.33 -36.28
CA TYR A 375 -2.32 -16.60 -36.73
C TYR A 375 -1.21 -16.62 -35.66
N PHE A 376 -1.52 -16.25 -34.42
CA PHE A 376 -0.54 -16.17 -33.36
C PHE A 376 -0.10 -17.53 -32.81
N CYS A 377 -0.95 -18.56 -32.85
CA CYS A 377 -0.53 -19.94 -32.59
C CYS A 377 0.50 -20.43 -33.64
N ASN A 378 0.28 -20.11 -34.92
CA ASN A 378 1.21 -20.45 -35.98
C ASN A 378 2.51 -19.63 -35.88
N THR A 379 2.43 -18.33 -35.57
CA THR A 379 3.61 -17.49 -35.32
C THR A 379 4.46 -18.07 -34.20
N PHE A 380 3.85 -18.43 -33.07
CA PHE A 380 4.54 -19.04 -31.94
C PHE A 380 5.20 -20.37 -32.30
N ARG A 381 4.46 -21.25 -33.05
CA ARG A 381 5.02 -22.50 -33.53
C ARG A 381 6.18 -22.28 -34.49
N SER A 382 6.04 -21.36 -35.45
CA SER A 382 7.11 -21.04 -36.40
C SER A 382 8.34 -20.42 -35.72
N PHE A 383 8.19 -19.77 -34.57
CA PHE A 383 9.28 -19.27 -33.76
C PHE A 383 9.96 -20.41 -33.00
N VAL A 384 9.22 -21.08 -32.12
CA VAL A 384 9.77 -22.06 -31.16
C VAL A 384 10.33 -23.30 -31.86
N ASP A 385 9.62 -23.83 -32.87
CA ASP A 385 10.04 -25.03 -33.61
C ASP A 385 10.89 -24.69 -34.87
N ASN A 386 11.44 -23.45 -34.95
CA ASN A 386 12.26 -23.07 -36.09
C ASN A 386 13.57 -23.86 -36.12
N ARG A 387 13.88 -24.47 -37.25
CA ARG A 387 15.09 -25.29 -37.45
C ARG A 387 16.40 -24.53 -37.22
N LYS A 388 16.39 -23.18 -37.40
CA LYS A 388 17.59 -22.35 -37.19
C LYS A 388 18.11 -22.39 -35.74
N TYR A 389 17.26 -22.76 -34.79
CA TYR A 389 17.63 -22.83 -33.36
C TYR A 389 18.12 -24.24 -32.94
N GLY A 390 18.01 -25.23 -33.81
CA GLY A 390 18.44 -26.63 -33.58
C GLY A 390 17.42 -27.45 -32.78
N SER A 391 16.73 -26.87 -31.79
CA SER A 391 15.69 -27.58 -31.02
C SER A 391 14.57 -26.64 -30.55
N SER A 392 13.42 -27.20 -30.21
CA SER A 392 12.27 -26.44 -29.65
C SER A 392 12.62 -25.81 -28.31
N GLU A 393 13.44 -26.47 -27.50
CA GLU A 393 13.91 -25.92 -26.20
C GLU A 393 14.73 -24.64 -26.42
N ASN A 394 15.64 -24.63 -27.39
CA ASN A 394 16.46 -23.45 -27.71
C ASN A 394 15.59 -22.32 -28.27
N GLY A 395 14.67 -22.64 -29.19
CA GLY A 395 13.73 -21.66 -29.72
C GLY A 395 12.85 -21.08 -28.65
N TYR A 396 12.37 -21.89 -27.69
CA TYR A 396 11.62 -21.43 -26.56
C TYR A 396 12.45 -20.58 -25.59
N ARG A 397 13.72 -20.97 -25.33
CA ARG A 397 14.66 -20.19 -24.50
C ARG A 397 14.86 -18.79 -25.05
N LEU A 398 15.10 -18.67 -26.35
CA LEU A 398 15.23 -17.38 -27.02
C LEU A 398 13.93 -16.57 -26.97
N TRP A 399 12.79 -17.19 -27.25
CA TRP A 399 11.48 -16.54 -27.13
C TRP A 399 11.26 -16.01 -25.71
N ARG A 400 11.57 -16.81 -24.68
CA ARG A 400 11.48 -16.42 -23.28
C ARG A 400 12.38 -15.22 -22.95
N GLU A 401 13.58 -15.17 -23.49
CA GLU A 401 14.50 -14.01 -23.32
C GLU A 401 13.90 -12.72 -23.91
N TYR A 402 13.23 -12.80 -25.06
CA TYR A 402 12.48 -11.65 -25.59
C TYR A 402 11.40 -11.20 -24.63
N GLN A 403 10.59 -12.12 -24.11
CA GLN A 403 9.53 -11.78 -23.17
C GLN A 403 10.11 -11.16 -21.87
N MET A 404 11.23 -11.68 -21.38
CA MET A 404 11.92 -11.10 -20.23
C MET A 404 12.47 -9.69 -20.51
N SER A 405 12.84 -9.37 -21.74
CA SER A 405 13.26 -8.02 -22.11
C SER A 405 12.10 -7.00 -22.03
N PHE A 406 10.85 -7.44 -22.18
CA PHE A 406 9.65 -6.63 -21.94
C PHE A 406 9.26 -6.53 -20.47
N GLY A 407 10.03 -7.12 -19.54
CA GLY A 407 9.74 -7.07 -18.11
C GLY A 407 8.90 -8.25 -17.59
N VAL A 408 8.53 -9.23 -18.42
CA VAL A 408 7.78 -10.42 -18.00
C VAL A 408 8.71 -11.40 -17.28
N GLY A 409 8.27 -11.94 -16.14
CA GLY A 409 9.06 -12.92 -15.38
C GLY A 409 10.17 -12.32 -14.51
N LYS A 410 10.29 -10.99 -14.44
CA LYS A 410 11.20 -10.26 -13.54
C LYS A 410 10.48 -9.09 -12.86
N LYS A 411 11.01 -8.61 -11.76
CA LYS A 411 10.57 -7.34 -11.16
C LYS A 411 11.01 -6.19 -12.06
N ILE A 412 10.12 -5.22 -12.28
CA ILE A 412 10.40 -4.02 -13.06
C ILE A 412 11.19 -3.00 -12.23
N GLY A 413 11.04 -3.07 -10.88
CA GLY A 413 11.73 -2.20 -9.93
C GLY A 413 10.89 -1.01 -9.50
N VAL A 414 9.56 -1.13 -9.51
CA VAL A 414 8.65 -0.10 -9.03
C VAL A 414 9.00 0.30 -7.59
N ASP A 415 8.92 1.58 -7.28
CA ASP A 415 9.22 2.13 -5.94
C ASP A 415 8.13 1.84 -4.89
N MET A 416 7.40 0.76 -5.08
CA MET A 416 6.34 0.26 -4.21
C MET A 416 6.70 -1.10 -3.61
N PRO A 417 6.21 -1.41 -2.39
CA PRO A 417 6.49 -2.69 -1.76
C PRO A 417 5.72 -3.83 -2.44
N HIS A 418 6.21 -5.05 -2.28
CA HIS A 418 5.53 -6.29 -2.67
C HIS A 418 5.27 -6.46 -4.18
N GLU A 419 6.12 -5.87 -5.03
CA GLU A 419 6.06 -6.13 -6.47
C GLU A 419 6.31 -7.63 -6.76
N LEU A 420 5.42 -8.25 -7.56
CA LEU A 420 5.58 -9.60 -8.05
C LEU A 420 6.20 -9.61 -9.45
N LYS A 421 7.08 -10.61 -9.70
CA LYS A 421 7.83 -10.73 -10.96
C LYS A 421 7.04 -11.24 -12.16
N GLY A 422 5.79 -11.70 -11.96
CA GLY A 422 5.07 -12.45 -12.97
C GLY A 422 5.56 -13.90 -13.12
N LEU A 423 4.90 -14.66 -13.96
CA LEU A 423 5.22 -16.06 -14.24
C LEU A 423 5.41 -16.25 -15.74
N ILE A 424 6.58 -16.74 -16.12
CA ILE A 424 6.89 -17.26 -17.44
C ILE A 424 7.65 -18.59 -17.25
N PRO A 425 7.10 -19.74 -17.65
CA PRO A 425 7.72 -21.04 -17.41
C PRO A 425 9.14 -21.13 -17.96
N THR A 426 9.96 -21.94 -17.36
CA THR A 426 11.31 -22.23 -17.87
C THR A 426 11.29 -23.50 -18.74
N VAL A 427 12.37 -23.74 -19.48
CA VAL A 427 12.55 -24.98 -20.23
C VAL A 427 12.47 -26.17 -19.27
N GLU A 428 13.16 -26.08 -18.13
CA GLU A 428 13.21 -27.15 -17.10
C GLU A 428 11.83 -27.47 -16.53
N PHE A 429 10.92 -26.47 -16.45
CA PHE A 429 9.53 -26.69 -16.06
C PHE A 429 8.83 -27.65 -17.04
N TYR A 430 8.96 -27.39 -18.36
CA TYR A 430 8.36 -28.25 -19.38
C TYR A 430 9.04 -29.59 -19.50
N ASP A 431 10.36 -29.64 -19.35
CA ASP A 431 11.12 -30.90 -19.33
C ASP A 431 10.67 -31.81 -18.19
N LYS A 432 10.36 -31.24 -17.03
CA LYS A 432 9.84 -31.98 -15.89
C LYS A 432 8.43 -32.54 -16.15
N TYR A 433 7.56 -31.76 -16.83
CA TYR A 433 6.18 -32.16 -17.06
C TYR A 433 6.01 -33.12 -18.23
N TYR A 434 6.74 -32.89 -19.34
CA TYR A 434 6.55 -33.63 -20.61
C TYR A 434 7.72 -34.54 -20.93
N GLY A 435 8.83 -34.43 -20.26
CA GLY A 435 10.10 -35.10 -20.57
C GLY A 435 10.98 -34.27 -21.50
N LYS A 436 12.28 -34.33 -21.27
CA LYS A 436 13.30 -33.60 -22.04
C LYS A 436 13.25 -34.03 -23.52
N GLY A 437 13.17 -33.06 -24.42
CA GLY A 437 13.08 -33.30 -25.87
C GLY A 437 11.73 -33.84 -26.36
N ARG A 438 10.74 -34.02 -25.48
CA ARG A 438 9.43 -34.63 -25.86
C ARG A 438 8.31 -33.60 -26.08
N TRP A 439 8.54 -32.33 -25.78
CA TRP A 439 7.59 -31.25 -26.01
C TRP A 439 8.02 -30.33 -27.16
N LYS A 440 7.04 -29.75 -27.82
CA LYS A 440 7.18 -28.84 -28.96
C LYS A 440 6.27 -27.63 -28.77
N ALA A 441 6.36 -26.64 -29.65
CA ALA A 441 5.45 -25.50 -29.65
C ALA A 441 3.97 -25.93 -29.67
N SER A 442 3.64 -27.01 -30.32
CA SER A 442 2.27 -27.56 -30.35
C SER A 442 1.77 -28.02 -28.96
N THR A 443 2.66 -28.39 -28.03
CA THR A 443 2.31 -28.78 -26.67
C THR A 443 1.93 -27.57 -25.84
N ILE A 444 2.60 -26.42 -26.07
CA ILE A 444 2.53 -25.17 -25.27
C ILE A 444 1.99 -24.00 -26.11
N TYR A 445 1.23 -24.27 -27.17
CA TYR A 445 0.77 -23.24 -28.13
C TYR A 445 -0.07 -22.13 -27.50
N SER A 446 -0.70 -22.39 -26.34
CA SER A 446 -1.49 -21.43 -25.58
C SER A 446 -0.69 -20.18 -25.20
N LEU A 447 0.63 -20.29 -25.03
CA LEU A 447 1.52 -19.16 -24.78
C LEU A 447 1.52 -18.16 -25.95
N GLY A 448 1.32 -18.64 -27.18
CA GLY A 448 1.23 -17.81 -28.38
C GLY A 448 0.05 -16.82 -28.35
N ILE A 449 -0.98 -17.12 -27.58
CA ILE A 449 -2.17 -16.28 -27.39
C ILE A 449 -2.31 -15.74 -25.98
N GLY A 450 -1.25 -15.84 -25.16
CA GLY A 450 -1.21 -15.28 -23.81
C GLY A 450 -2.05 -16.06 -22.80
N GLN A 451 -2.16 -17.37 -22.98
CA GLN A 451 -2.87 -18.29 -22.09
C GLN A 451 -1.90 -19.37 -21.56
N GLY A 452 -2.42 -20.39 -20.93
CA GLY A 452 -1.62 -21.46 -20.31
C GLY A 452 -0.99 -20.99 -19.00
N GLU A 453 0.27 -21.31 -18.81
CA GLU A 453 1.00 -21.09 -17.56
C GLU A 453 1.58 -19.66 -17.42
N LEU A 454 1.22 -18.74 -18.32
CA LEU A 454 1.62 -17.33 -18.22
C LEU A 454 0.82 -16.60 -17.13
N GLY A 455 1.53 -15.82 -16.34
CA GLY A 455 0.91 -14.96 -15.34
C GLY A 455 1.64 -13.61 -15.28
N ILE A 456 0.97 -12.53 -15.64
CA ILE A 456 1.50 -11.17 -15.52
C ILE A 456 0.55 -10.28 -14.71
N ASN A 457 1.12 -9.31 -14.02
CA ASN A 457 0.31 -8.34 -13.27
C ASN A 457 -0.03 -7.13 -14.15
N PRO A 458 -1.07 -6.36 -13.82
CA PRO A 458 -1.47 -5.18 -14.58
C PRO A 458 -0.38 -4.11 -14.71
N MET A 459 0.51 -3.97 -13.73
CA MET A 459 1.68 -3.08 -13.81
C MET A 459 2.62 -3.49 -14.94
N GLN A 460 2.92 -4.78 -15.06
CA GLN A 460 3.73 -5.29 -16.18
C GLN A 460 3.01 -5.09 -17.52
N MET A 461 1.69 -5.28 -17.58
CA MET A 461 0.90 -5.01 -18.80
C MET A 461 1.02 -3.54 -19.22
N ALA A 462 0.86 -2.60 -18.28
CA ALA A 462 1.00 -1.17 -18.56
C ALA A 462 2.41 -0.82 -19.01
N ASN A 463 3.44 -1.41 -18.39
CA ASN A 463 4.84 -1.21 -18.78
C ASN A 463 5.13 -1.72 -20.21
N ILE A 464 4.57 -2.87 -20.60
CA ILE A 464 4.68 -3.35 -21.99
C ILE A 464 4.11 -2.31 -22.97
N ILE A 465 3.03 -1.64 -22.60
CA ILE A 465 2.44 -0.59 -23.44
C ILE A 465 3.31 0.67 -23.47
N CYS A 466 3.97 1.04 -22.37
CA CYS A 466 5.00 2.09 -22.38
C CYS A 466 6.13 1.74 -23.34
N ILE A 467 6.62 0.49 -23.33
CA ILE A 467 7.66 0.01 -24.27
C ILE A 467 7.19 0.16 -25.72
N ILE A 468 5.95 -0.23 -26.03
CA ILE A 468 5.41 -0.12 -27.39
C ILE A 468 5.24 1.35 -27.77
N ALA A 469 4.75 2.18 -26.88
CA ALA A 469 4.57 3.62 -27.10
C ALA A 469 5.91 4.33 -27.38
N ASN A 470 6.97 3.95 -26.66
CA ASN A 470 8.32 4.49 -26.78
C ASN A 470 9.19 3.80 -27.86
N LYS A 471 8.64 2.85 -28.62
CA LYS A 471 9.35 2.11 -29.66
C LYS A 471 10.60 1.36 -29.16
N GLY A 472 10.48 0.67 -28.01
CA GLY A 472 11.45 -0.32 -27.55
C GLY A 472 12.16 -0.06 -26.23
N TYR A 473 11.79 0.98 -25.50
CA TYR A 473 12.35 1.24 -24.16
C TYR A 473 11.27 1.65 -23.15
N TYR A 474 11.62 1.57 -21.87
CA TYR A 474 10.81 2.09 -20.76
C TYR A 474 11.68 2.74 -19.69
N TYR A 475 11.10 3.60 -18.91
CA TYR A 475 11.65 4.07 -17.64
C TYR A 475 11.02 3.26 -16.50
N THR A 476 11.77 3.04 -15.43
CA THR A 476 11.24 2.35 -14.25
C THR A 476 9.97 3.05 -13.75
N PRO A 477 8.80 2.36 -13.74
CA PRO A 477 7.58 2.96 -13.23
C PRO A 477 7.73 3.34 -11.76
N HIS A 478 7.28 4.54 -11.37
CA HIS A 478 7.44 5.07 -10.04
C HIS A 478 6.28 5.95 -9.60
N VAL A 479 6.07 6.03 -8.27
CA VAL A 479 4.98 6.81 -7.66
C VAL A 479 5.46 8.10 -6.99
N ILE A 480 6.76 8.28 -6.76
CA ILE A 480 7.32 9.51 -6.17
C ILE A 480 8.33 10.15 -7.12
N LYS A 481 8.09 11.39 -7.50
CA LYS A 481 9.00 12.17 -8.33
C LYS A 481 9.88 13.15 -7.57
N GLN A 482 9.47 13.56 -6.34
CA GLN A 482 10.21 14.55 -5.57
C GLN A 482 10.17 14.25 -4.07
N ILE A 483 11.32 14.39 -3.41
CA ILE A 483 11.52 14.23 -1.96
C ILE A 483 12.02 15.56 -1.41
N GLY A 484 11.21 16.19 -0.54
CA GLY A 484 11.49 17.54 -0.05
C GLY A 484 11.52 18.56 -1.19
N LYS A 485 12.66 19.22 -1.39
CA LYS A 485 12.86 20.21 -2.47
C LYS A 485 13.57 19.64 -3.71
N TYR A 486 13.97 18.37 -3.68
CA TYR A 486 14.80 17.76 -4.71
C TYR A 486 14.07 16.66 -5.48
N PRO A 487 14.42 16.46 -6.78
CA PRO A 487 13.94 15.30 -7.52
C PRO A 487 14.28 14.00 -6.80
N ASN A 488 13.45 12.97 -6.98
CA ASN A 488 13.71 11.65 -6.42
C ASN A 488 14.86 10.97 -7.18
N THR A 489 16.05 10.97 -6.58
CA THR A 489 17.25 10.31 -7.13
C THR A 489 17.58 8.98 -6.44
N THR A 490 16.74 8.51 -5.55
CA THR A 490 17.00 7.28 -4.76
C THR A 490 17.05 6.01 -5.59
N ARG A 491 16.50 6.05 -6.80
CA ARG A 491 16.43 4.90 -7.72
C ARG A 491 16.60 5.45 -9.15
N ASN A 492 17.62 5.22 -9.86
CA ASN A 492 17.93 5.65 -11.23
C ASN A 492 16.70 5.75 -12.16
N LEU A 493 15.68 6.53 -11.77
CA LEU A 493 14.37 6.60 -12.41
C LEU A 493 14.43 7.16 -13.84
N GLY A 494 15.47 7.94 -14.14
CA GLY A 494 15.74 8.49 -15.47
C GLY A 494 16.47 7.56 -16.43
N GLU A 495 16.81 6.34 -16.01
CA GLU A 495 17.51 5.37 -16.86
C GLU A 495 16.53 4.67 -17.82
N ARG A 496 16.93 4.57 -19.09
CA ARG A 496 16.16 3.84 -20.12
C ARG A 496 16.55 2.36 -20.11
N HIS A 497 15.55 1.53 -20.00
CA HIS A 497 15.69 0.08 -20.14
C HIS A 497 15.24 -0.33 -21.54
N TYR A 498 16.16 -0.84 -22.35
CA TYR A 498 15.89 -1.23 -23.74
C TYR A 498 15.50 -2.70 -23.85
N THR A 499 14.58 -2.97 -24.79
CA THR A 499 14.26 -4.34 -25.20
C THR A 499 15.26 -4.86 -26.23
N LYS A 500 15.15 -6.15 -26.56
CA LYS A 500 15.96 -6.79 -27.62
C LYS A 500 15.40 -6.55 -29.04
N VAL A 501 14.40 -5.67 -29.21
CA VAL A 501 13.66 -5.45 -30.46
C VAL A 501 13.95 -4.06 -31.01
N SER A 502 14.24 -3.98 -32.31
CA SER A 502 14.52 -2.74 -33.05
C SER A 502 13.27 -1.84 -33.15
N ALA A 503 13.49 -0.51 -33.15
CA ALA A 503 12.42 0.48 -33.10
C ALA A 503 11.43 0.39 -34.30
N GLU A 504 11.90 -0.03 -35.46
CA GLU A 504 11.09 -0.16 -36.68
C GLU A 504 9.95 -1.16 -36.53
N ASN A 505 10.21 -2.30 -35.82
CA ASN A 505 9.23 -3.32 -35.58
C ASN A 505 8.05 -2.83 -34.71
N PHE A 506 8.32 -1.87 -33.82
CA PHE A 506 7.27 -1.29 -33.00
C PHE A 506 6.29 -0.44 -33.81
N THR A 507 6.73 0.24 -34.85
CA THR A 507 5.84 1.03 -35.71
C THR A 507 4.80 0.15 -36.37
N ILE A 508 5.19 -1.03 -36.87
CA ILE A 508 4.26 -2.02 -37.45
C ILE A 508 3.20 -2.46 -36.43
N ILE A 509 3.62 -2.68 -35.17
CA ILE A 509 2.69 -3.06 -34.12
C ILE A 509 1.75 -1.90 -33.73
N GLN A 510 2.26 -0.66 -33.69
CA GLN A 510 1.43 0.53 -33.45
C GLN A 510 0.37 0.70 -34.54
N ASP A 511 0.68 0.45 -35.82
CA ASP A 511 -0.29 0.46 -36.92
C ASP A 511 -1.40 -0.55 -36.69
N GLY A 512 -1.06 -1.78 -36.35
CA GLY A 512 -2.02 -2.81 -36.01
C GLY A 512 -2.89 -2.44 -34.80
N MET A 513 -2.31 -1.85 -33.74
CA MET A 513 -3.03 -1.41 -32.55
C MET A 513 -3.97 -0.23 -32.83
N GLN A 514 -3.60 0.68 -33.72
CA GLN A 514 -4.46 1.77 -34.19
C GLN A 514 -5.70 1.21 -34.88
N ARG A 515 -5.52 0.27 -35.81
CA ARG A 515 -6.64 -0.39 -36.50
C ARG A 515 -7.59 -1.15 -35.57
N VAL A 516 -7.10 -1.71 -34.46
CA VAL A 516 -7.97 -2.31 -33.44
C VAL A 516 -8.99 -1.33 -32.91
N VAL A 517 -8.61 -0.06 -32.69
CA VAL A 517 -9.50 1.00 -32.19
C VAL A 517 -10.32 1.64 -33.30
N GLU A 518 -9.77 1.82 -34.50
CA GLU A 518 -10.48 2.45 -35.61
C GLU A 518 -11.56 1.54 -36.20
N ALA A 519 -11.23 0.28 -36.48
CA ALA A 519 -12.10 -0.63 -37.23
C ALA A 519 -12.09 -2.08 -36.72
N GLY A 520 -11.45 -2.34 -35.57
CA GLY A 520 -11.28 -3.69 -35.00
C GLY A 520 -12.13 -3.94 -33.78
N THR A 521 -11.58 -4.74 -32.86
CA THR A 521 -12.26 -5.26 -31.66
C THR A 521 -12.48 -4.21 -30.56
N ALA A 522 -11.90 -3.00 -30.67
CA ALA A 522 -11.97 -1.96 -29.64
C ALA A 522 -12.56 -0.62 -30.14
N ARG A 523 -13.43 -0.63 -31.15
CA ARG A 523 -14.07 0.61 -31.67
C ARG A 523 -14.75 1.46 -30.60
N ILE A 524 -15.23 0.84 -29.53
CA ILE A 524 -15.84 1.52 -28.37
C ILE A 524 -14.86 2.45 -27.64
N ALA A 525 -13.56 2.20 -27.76
CA ALA A 525 -12.53 3.03 -27.11
C ALA A 525 -12.21 4.33 -27.89
N ARG A 526 -12.71 4.47 -29.10
CA ARG A 526 -12.51 5.67 -29.92
C ARG A 526 -13.23 6.86 -29.32
N PHE A 527 -12.54 7.98 -29.20
CA PHE A 527 -13.13 9.27 -28.85
C PHE A 527 -12.37 10.39 -29.53
N ASP A 528 -13.12 11.44 -29.93
CA ASP A 528 -12.59 12.61 -30.62
C ASP A 528 -11.71 12.26 -31.85
N SER A 529 -10.84 13.16 -32.26
CA SER A 529 -9.88 12.98 -33.36
C SER A 529 -8.53 12.41 -32.93
N LEU A 530 -8.41 11.99 -31.66
CA LEU A 530 -7.17 11.45 -31.14
C LEU A 530 -6.91 10.02 -31.66
N VAL A 531 -5.68 9.80 -32.13
CA VAL A 531 -5.22 8.48 -32.54
C VAL A 531 -4.83 7.66 -31.31
N ILE A 532 -5.60 6.59 -31.06
CA ILE A 532 -5.40 5.67 -29.94
C ILE A 532 -4.90 4.36 -30.50
N CYS A 533 -3.81 3.86 -29.92
CA CYS A 533 -3.33 2.50 -30.17
C CYS A 533 -3.76 1.59 -29.00
N GLY A 534 -4.56 0.54 -29.29
CA GLY A 534 -5.09 -0.33 -28.24
C GLY A 534 -5.18 -1.78 -28.64
N LYS A 535 -5.36 -2.66 -27.64
CA LYS A 535 -5.58 -4.09 -27.86
C LYS A 535 -6.51 -4.66 -26.81
N THR A 536 -7.59 -5.31 -27.24
CA THR A 536 -8.46 -6.08 -26.36
C THR A 536 -7.82 -7.40 -25.98
N GLY A 537 -8.06 -7.83 -24.75
CA GLY A 537 -7.74 -9.14 -24.24
C GLY A 537 -8.97 -9.78 -23.59
N THR A 538 -8.98 -11.09 -23.61
CA THR A 538 -9.92 -11.93 -22.85
C THR A 538 -9.08 -13.03 -22.24
N ALA A 539 -9.00 -13.08 -20.92
CA ALA A 539 -8.28 -14.13 -20.22
C ALA A 539 -9.28 -15.17 -19.75
N GLN A 540 -9.08 -16.42 -20.20
CA GLN A 540 -9.92 -17.52 -19.79
C GLN A 540 -9.83 -17.76 -18.29
N ASN A 541 -10.98 -17.96 -17.65
CA ASN A 541 -11.09 -18.29 -16.25
C ASN A 541 -11.86 -19.61 -16.08
N PRO A 542 -11.19 -20.72 -15.71
CA PRO A 542 -11.85 -22.01 -15.54
C PRO A 542 -12.86 -22.04 -14.38
N HIS A 543 -12.83 -21.04 -13.50
CA HIS A 543 -13.67 -20.98 -12.30
C HIS A 543 -14.79 -19.93 -12.39
N GLY A 544 -14.98 -19.29 -13.55
CA GLY A 544 -16.00 -18.25 -13.72
C GLY A 544 -16.09 -17.75 -15.15
N LYS A 545 -16.63 -16.54 -15.32
CA LYS A 545 -16.57 -15.85 -16.61
C LYS A 545 -15.15 -15.39 -16.88
N ASP A 546 -14.80 -15.29 -18.16
CA ASP A 546 -13.50 -14.76 -18.58
C ASP A 546 -13.24 -13.36 -18.01
N HIS A 547 -11.97 -13.01 -17.86
CA HIS A 547 -11.58 -11.66 -17.45
C HIS A 547 -11.51 -10.72 -18.66
N SER A 548 -12.07 -9.52 -18.49
CA SER A 548 -12.07 -8.46 -19.49
C SER A 548 -10.78 -7.64 -19.38
N LEU A 549 -9.97 -7.62 -20.44
CA LEU A 549 -8.70 -6.89 -20.49
C LEU A 549 -8.69 -5.89 -21.65
N PHE A 550 -8.04 -4.76 -21.42
CA PHE A 550 -7.70 -3.80 -22.45
C PHE A 550 -6.43 -3.06 -22.11
N VAL A 551 -5.58 -2.90 -23.10
CA VAL A 551 -4.35 -2.10 -23.00
C VAL A 551 -4.30 -1.10 -24.14
N ALA A 552 -3.84 0.12 -23.85
CA ALA A 552 -3.78 1.18 -24.86
C ALA A 552 -2.78 2.28 -24.47
N PHE A 553 -2.39 3.07 -25.46
CA PHE A 553 -1.72 4.34 -25.24
C PHE A 553 -2.25 5.42 -26.18
N ALA A 554 -2.12 6.65 -25.79
CA ALA A 554 -2.55 7.81 -26.57
C ALA A 554 -1.79 9.11 -26.15
N PRO A 555 -1.68 10.11 -27.08
CA PRO A 555 -1.78 9.98 -28.53
C PRO A 555 -0.69 9.06 -29.11
N ARG A 556 -0.87 8.60 -30.34
CA ARG A 556 0.10 7.70 -31.00
C ARG A 556 1.50 8.30 -31.13
N ASP A 557 1.57 9.53 -31.67
CA ASP A 557 2.88 10.12 -32.05
C ASP A 557 3.60 10.81 -30.87
N ASN A 558 2.86 11.23 -29.84
CA ASN A 558 3.41 11.83 -28.62
C ASN A 558 2.68 11.25 -27.41
N PRO A 559 2.98 10.01 -27.04
CA PRO A 559 2.23 9.30 -26.00
C PRO A 559 2.34 9.99 -24.65
N LYS A 560 1.16 10.32 -24.07
CA LYS A 560 1.03 10.95 -22.76
C LYS A 560 0.52 9.99 -21.68
N ILE A 561 -0.17 8.93 -22.10
CA ILE A 561 -0.73 7.94 -21.21
C ILE A 561 -0.67 6.56 -21.86
N ALA A 562 -0.11 5.58 -21.15
CA ALA A 562 -0.24 4.16 -21.41
C ALA A 562 -1.06 3.55 -20.28
N ILE A 563 -2.08 2.77 -20.61
CA ILE A 563 -3.05 2.25 -19.65
C ILE A 563 -3.28 0.76 -19.84
N ALA A 564 -3.38 0.02 -18.73
CA ALA A 564 -3.83 -1.36 -18.68
C ALA A 564 -5.02 -1.45 -17.73
N VAL A 565 -6.12 -2.01 -18.21
CA VAL A 565 -7.34 -2.24 -17.43
C VAL A 565 -7.68 -3.71 -17.44
N MET A 566 -7.98 -4.23 -16.28
CA MET A 566 -8.42 -5.59 -16.07
C MET A 566 -9.66 -5.60 -15.16
N VAL A 567 -10.71 -6.30 -15.59
CA VAL A 567 -11.93 -6.52 -14.81
C VAL A 567 -12.20 -8.00 -14.74
N GLU A 568 -12.22 -8.54 -13.53
CA GLU A 568 -12.41 -9.97 -13.27
C GLU A 568 -13.85 -10.41 -13.61
N ASN A 569 -14.00 -11.60 -14.17
CA ASN A 569 -15.28 -12.25 -14.47
C ASN A 569 -16.25 -11.40 -15.33
N ALA A 570 -15.70 -10.55 -16.19
CA ALA A 570 -16.45 -9.53 -16.94
C ALA A 570 -16.60 -9.84 -18.44
N GLY A 571 -16.07 -10.98 -18.92
CA GLY A 571 -16.17 -11.40 -20.31
C GLY A 571 -15.22 -10.66 -21.26
N PHE A 572 -15.74 -10.16 -22.37
CA PHE A 572 -14.90 -9.57 -23.42
C PHE A 572 -14.29 -8.22 -23.03
N GLY A 573 -13.04 -8.00 -23.48
CA GLY A 573 -12.31 -6.75 -23.23
C GLY A 573 -13.02 -5.49 -23.73
N ALA A 574 -13.77 -5.59 -24.82
CA ALA A 574 -14.55 -4.48 -25.38
C ALA A 574 -15.77 -4.09 -24.52
N THR A 575 -16.23 -4.96 -23.59
CA THR A 575 -17.46 -4.71 -22.82
C THR A 575 -17.22 -3.82 -21.63
N TRP A 576 -16.12 -4.01 -20.88
CA TRP A 576 -15.83 -3.29 -19.66
C TRP A 576 -14.45 -2.60 -19.67
N ALA A 577 -13.38 -3.36 -19.96
CA ALA A 577 -12.04 -2.82 -19.85
C ALA A 577 -11.73 -1.70 -20.84
N ALA A 578 -12.15 -1.82 -22.11
CA ALA A 578 -11.92 -0.79 -23.12
C ALA A 578 -12.72 0.49 -22.87
N PRO A 579 -14.01 0.44 -22.50
CA PRO A 579 -14.75 1.63 -22.06
C PRO A 579 -14.08 2.35 -20.87
N ILE A 580 -13.75 1.64 -19.81
CA ILE A 580 -13.11 2.22 -18.61
C ILE A 580 -11.79 2.91 -18.99
N ALA A 581 -10.91 2.20 -19.73
CA ALA A 581 -9.63 2.77 -20.17
C ALA A 581 -9.83 4.03 -21.02
N SER A 582 -10.77 3.98 -21.96
CA SER A 582 -11.01 5.10 -22.88
C SER A 582 -11.60 6.33 -22.18
N LEU A 583 -12.48 6.15 -21.20
CA LEU A 583 -13.00 7.24 -20.37
C LEU A 583 -11.89 7.88 -19.52
N MET A 584 -11.00 7.07 -18.93
CA MET A 584 -9.86 7.58 -18.19
C MET A 584 -8.86 8.33 -19.07
N MET A 585 -8.59 7.82 -20.29
CA MET A 585 -7.74 8.53 -21.25
C MET A 585 -8.38 9.85 -21.69
N GLU A 586 -9.69 9.87 -21.97
CA GLU A 586 -10.43 11.08 -22.31
C GLU A 586 -10.35 12.11 -21.18
N LYS A 587 -10.62 11.69 -19.93
CA LYS A 587 -10.50 12.53 -18.74
C LYS A 587 -9.10 13.13 -18.60
N TYR A 588 -8.05 12.33 -18.76
CA TYR A 588 -6.67 12.79 -18.61
C TYR A 588 -6.21 13.73 -19.73
N LEU A 589 -6.58 13.44 -20.98
CA LEU A 589 -6.10 14.18 -22.15
C LEU A 589 -6.94 15.44 -22.49
N LYS A 590 -8.19 15.50 -22.00
CA LYS A 590 -9.17 16.56 -22.31
C LYS A 590 -9.72 17.27 -21.08
N ASP A 591 -9.31 16.89 -19.86
CA ASP A 591 -9.84 17.35 -18.56
C ASP A 591 -11.35 17.14 -18.36
N SER A 592 -12.05 16.60 -19.34
CA SER A 592 -13.50 16.36 -19.30
C SER A 592 -13.85 15.09 -20.05
N VAL A 593 -15.02 14.54 -19.75
CA VAL A 593 -15.60 13.39 -20.43
C VAL A 593 -16.85 13.87 -21.18
N LYS A 594 -16.93 13.59 -22.47
CA LYS A 594 -18.10 13.94 -23.32
C LYS A 594 -19.05 12.74 -23.50
N ARG A 595 -18.57 11.52 -23.31
CA ARG A 595 -19.33 10.28 -23.54
C ARG A 595 -20.12 9.86 -22.30
N HIS A 596 -21.07 10.72 -21.90
CA HIS A 596 -21.83 10.53 -20.65
C HIS A 596 -22.64 9.23 -20.60
N ASP A 597 -23.22 8.78 -21.73
CA ASP A 597 -23.95 7.50 -21.79
C ASP A 597 -23.04 6.32 -21.50
N LEU A 598 -21.82 6.35 -22.01
CA LEU A 598 -20.81 5.32 -21.76
C LEU A 598 -20.35 5.35 -20.31
N GLU A 599 -20.11 6.53 -19.78
CA GLU A 599 -19.75 6.76 -18.40
C GLU A 599 -20.83 6.23 -17.44
N GLU A 600 -22.09 6.61 -17.66
CA GLU A 600 -23.22 6.16 -16.85
C GLU A 600 -23.37 4.63 -16.89
N ARG A 601 -23.19 4.01 -18.07
CA ARG A 601 -23.16 2.54 -18.19
C ARG A 601 -22.07 1.92 -17.34
N MET A 602 -20.87 2.51 -17.31
CA MET A 602 -19.78 1.99 -16.48
C MET A 602 -20.05 2.19 -14.99
N LEU A 603 -20.61 3.31 -14.59
CA LEU A 603 -20.97 3.63 -13.22
C LEU A 603 -22.08 2.71 -12.68
N LYS A 604 -23.13 2.49 -13.45
CA LYS A 604 -24.26 1.61 -13.07
C LYS A 604 -23.95 0.13 -13.11
N GLY A 605 -22.88 -0.27 -13.78
CA GLY A 605 -22.52 -1.67 -13.97
C GLY A 605 -22.15 -2.35 -12.64
N TYR A 606 -22.79 -3.47 -12.33
CA TYR A 606 -22.58 -4.26 -11.12
C TYR A 606 -22.08 -5.65 -11.48
N LEU A 607 -20.86 -5.99 -11.06
CA LEU A 607 -20.20 -7.27 -11.33
C LEU A 607 -19.68 -7.97 -10.06
N LEU A 608 -19.94 -7.40 -8.88
CA LEU A 608 -19.58 -8.08 -7.64
C LEU A 608 -20.44 -9.35 -7.47
N PRO A 609 -19.88 -10.43 -6.90
CA PRO A 609 -20.68 -11.58 -6.51
C PRO A 609 -21.80 -11.15 -5.56
N LEU A 610 -23.00 -11.73 -5.73
CA LEU A 610 -24.08 -11.51 -4.78
C LEU A 610 -23.63 -12.03 -3.41
N GLN A 611 -23.38 -11.13 -2.48
CA GLN A 611 -23.05 -11.53 -1.12
C GLN A 611 -24.25 -12.22 -0.48
N ASN A 612 -24.04 -13.40 0.06
CA ASN A 612 -24.97 -13.98 1.02
C ASN A 612 -25.10 -12.99 2.20
N LYS A 613 -26.31 -12.50 2.46
CA LYS A 613 -26.68 -11.43 3.41
C LYS A 613 -26.35 -11.71 4.88
N SER A 614 -25.23 -12.30 5.23
CA SER A 614 -24.88 -12.64 6.62
C SER A 614 -23.83 -11.73 7.28
N LEU A 615 -23.34 -10.70 6.59
CA LEU A 615 -22.41 -9.71 7.19
C LEU A 615 -22.90 -8.30 6.85
N GLU A 616 -23.92 -7.81 7.55
CA GLU A 616 -24.20 -6.37 7.56
C GLU A 616 -23.02 -5.65 8.20
N ASN A 617 -22.38 -4.79 7.43
CA ASN A 617 -21.28 -3.94 7.86
C ASN A 617 -21.85 -2.77 8.68
N PRO A 618 -21.68 -2.69 10.01
CA PRO A 618 -22.34 -1.66 10.84
C PRO A 618 -21.79 -0.24 10.61
N GLY A 619 -20.78 -0.07 9.76
CA GLY A 619 -20.03 1.18 9.58
C GLY A 619 -20.31 1.97 8.31
N LEU A 620 -21.05 1.43 7.33
CA LEU A 620 -21.37 2.11 6.07
C LEU A 620 -22.86 2.46 5.97
N LYS A 621 -23.36 3.24 6.92
CA LYS A 621 -24.57 4.02 6.68
C LYS A 621 -24.17 5.30 5.96
N VAL A 622 -24.13 5.25 4.63
CA VAL A 622 -24.28 6.45 3.79
C VAL A 622 -25.65 7.05 4.14
N LYS A 623 -25.65 8.20 4.79
CA LYS A 623 -26.87 8.99 4.94
C LYS A 623 -27.27 9.47 3.55
N ASP A 624 -28.20 8.77 2.92
CA ASP A 624 -28.95 9.30 1.79
C ASP A 624 -29.77 10.51 2.27
N SER A 625 -29.23 11.69 2.06
CA SER A 625 -29.95 12.96 2.16
C SER A 625 -30.50 13.30 0.79
N THR A 626 -31.52 12.59 0.33
CA THR A 626 -32.53 13.10 -0.62
C THR A 626 -33.60 12.03 -0.83
N SER A 627 -34.62 12.00 0.02
CA SER A 627 -35.95 11.54 -0.38
C SER A 627 -36.99 12.32 0.42
N VAL A 628 -37.35 13.47 -0.12
CA VAL A 628 -38.61 14.13 0.20
C VAL A 628 -39.71 13.28 -0.44
N LYS A 629 -40.44 12.52 0.38
CA LYS A 629 -41.70 11.89 -0.03
C LYS A 629 -42.79 12.96 -0.02
N PRO A 630 -43.59 13.13 -1.09
CA PRO A 630 -44.81 13.90 -1.02
C PRO A 630 -45.88 13.12 -0.24
N LYS A 631 -46.43 13.77 0.77
CA LYS A 631 -47.66 13.33 1.43
C LYS A 631 -48.81 13.48 0.45
N ASN A 632 -49.50 12.39 0.12
CA ASN A 632 -50.89 12.48 -0.34
C ASN A 632 -51.79 11.65 0.57
N LYS A 633 -52.83 12.33 1.03
CA LYS A 633 -53.94 11.87 1.83
C LYS A 633 -55.01 11.18 0.99
N LYS A 634 -55.68 10.19 1.62
CA LYS A 634 -57.08 9.75 1.44
C LYS A 634 -57.47 9.13 0.09
N ASP A 635 -58.18 8.09 -0.01
CA ASP A 635 -59.38 7.64 0.69
C ASP A 635 -59.69 6.14 0.47
N SER A 636 -60.22 5.61 1.47
CA SER A 636 -61.19 4.50 1.70
C SER A 636 -61.74 3.68 0.52
N SER A 637 -61.81 2.39 0.81
CA SER A 637 -62.96 1.47 0.75
C SER A 637 -63.09 0.52 -0.43
N VAL A 638 -63.53 -0.67 -0.03
CA VAL A 638 -64.30 -1.77 -0.68
C VAL A 638 -63.43 -2.87 -1.28
N ALA A 639 -63.20 -3.92 -0.54
CA ALA A 639 -63.95 -5.16 -0.29
C ALA A 639 -64.09 -6.11 -1.49
N LEU A 640 -63.58 -7.31 -1.25
CA LEU A 640 -64.16 -8.63 -1.48
C LEU A 640 -64.22 -9.27 -2.88
N LEU A 641 -63.78 -10.55 -2.83
CA LEU A 641 -64.30 -11.74 -3.54
C LEU A 641 -63.70 -12.02 -4.95
N ASN A 642 -63.04 -13.08 -5.16
CA ASN A 642 -63.30 -14.50 -5.24
C ASN A 642 -62.19 -15.19 -6.03
N LYS A 643 -61.59 -16.16 -5.45
CA LYS A 643 -61.64 -17.62 -5.73
C LYS A 643 -61.71 -18.10 -7.18
N LYS A 644 -60.70 -18.93 -7.46
CA LYS A 644 -60.76 -20.26 -8.10
C LYS A 644 -60.57 -20.39 -9.62
N LYS A 645 -59.58 -21.29 -9.90
CA LYS A 645 -59.53 -22.31 -10.96
C LYS A 645 -59.14 -21.87 -12.41
N LYS A 646 -58.03 -22.23 -12.90
CA LYS A 646 -57.64 -23.53 -13.44
C LYS A 646 -56.10 -23.58 -13.57
#